data_99f3053372d38fd90c91245420475981
#
_entry.id   99f3053372d38fd90c91245420475981
#
_cell.length_a   1.000
_cell.length_b   1.000
_cell.length_c   1.000
_cell.angle_alpha   90.00
_cell.angle_beta   90.00
_cell.angle_gamma   90.00
#
_symmetry.space_group_name_H-M   'P 1'
#
loop_
_entity.id
_entity.type
_entity.pdbx_description
1 polymer ?
#
loop_
_entity_poly.entity_id
_entity_poly.type
_entity_poly.pdbx_seq_one_letter_code
_entity_poly.pdbx_strand_id
1 'polypeptide(L)'
;MLLGLSVMTALSAFAQKPVYLDTGKPIEERVKDALNRMTLEEKVKMIHAQSKFSSAGVPRLGIPEVWATDGPHGIRPEVLWDEWDQAGWTNDSCIAYPALTCLAATWNPEMSHLYGKGIGEEARYRKKDILLGPGVNIYRTPLNGRNFEYMGEDPYLSATMVVPYIKGVQENGVAACVKHYALNNQEFNRHTTNVQLSDRALYEIYLPAFKAAVQEGGTWSIMGSYNLYQGQHACHNKRLLKDILRDEWGFDGVVVSDWGGVHNTEQAIHNGMDLEFGSWTNGLSAGTRNAYDNYYLAFPYLKLIKEGKVGTKELDEKVSNVLRLIFRTSMDPHKPFGSLGSPEHGQAGREIAEEGIVLLQNNGNVLPIDLNKAKKIAVIGENAIKMMTVGGGSSSLKVKYEISPLDGLKSRVGSKAEVVYARGYVGDPTGEYNGVKTGQDLKDNRSEDELLAEALQVAKDADYVVFFGGLNKSNHQDCEDSDRASLGLPYAQDRVISELAKVNKNLIVVNISGNAVAMPWVNEVPAIVQGWFLGSEAGTALASVLVGDANPSGKLPFTFPAKLEDVGAHKLGEYPGNKEELAQSKHRGDTINEIYREDIFVGYRWADKEKIKPLFPFGHGLSYTTFAYGKPSADKKTMTADDTISFTVNVKNTGTREGQEVVQLYISDKKSSLPRPVKELKGFQKVKLAPGEEKAVTLTIDKKALSFFDDAKHEWVAEPGKFEAVIGSSSRDIKGIVLFELK
;
A
#
# COMPACT_ATOMS: atom_id res chain seq x y z
N MET A 1 60.28 52.11 41.42
CA MET A 1 59.04 51.41 41.70
C MET A 1 58.43 51.05 40.35
N LEU A 2 58.78 49.90 39.77
CA LEU A 2 58.25 49.42 38.49
C LEU A 2 57.15 48.41 38.85
N LEU A 3 55.88 48.71 38.43
CA LEU A 3 54.80 47.76 38.44
C LEU A 3 54.87 46.94 37.18
N GLY A 4 55.12 45.62 37.32
CA GLY A 4 55.00 44.67 36.24
C GLY A 4 53.54 44.29 36.05
N LEU A 5 52.97 44.52 34.81
CA LEU A 5 51.70 44.08 34.37
C LEU A 5 51.85 42.65 33.79
N SER A 6 51.41 41.62 34.53
CA SER A 6 51.30 40.27 33.99
C SER A 6 50.04 40.16 33.17
N VAL A 7 50.15 40.08 31.86
CA VAL A 7 49.05 39.73 30.93
C VAL A 7 48.86 38.20 30.97
N MET A 8 47.84 37.75 31.68
CA MET A 8 47.34 36.37 31.52
C MET A 8 46.58 36.23 30.19
N THR A 9 47.23 35.68 29.17
CA THR A 9 46.56 35.19 27.97
C THR A 9 45.77 33.91 28.31
N ALA A 10 44.46 34.07 28.49
CA ALA A 10 43.54 32.93 28.53
C ALA A 10 43.49 32.33 27.12
N LEU A 11 44.18 31.25 26.86
CA LEU A 11 43.97 30.38 25.73
C LEU A 11 42.59 29.72 25.93
N SER A 12 41.56 30.28 25.30
CA SER A 12 40.32 29.59 25.05
C SER A 12 40.66 28.42 24.12
N ALA A 13 40.82 27.22 24.69
CA ALA A 13 40.82 25.99 23.94
C ALA A 13 39.42 25.91 23.27
N PHE A 14 39.34 26.21 21.99
CA PHE A 14 38.17 25.86 21.20
C PHE A 14 38.06 24.33 21.28
N ALA A 15 37.16 23.83 22.13
CA ALA A 15 36.85 22.41 22.19
C ALA A 15 36.40 22.01 20.76
N GLN A 16 37.19 21.16 20.12
CA GLN A 16 36.89 20.68 18.78
C GLN A 16 35.47 20.11 18.76
N LYS A 17 34.63 20.61 17.83
CA LYS A 17 33.24 20.14 17.70
C LYS A 17 33.25 18.62 17.60
N PRO A 18 32.44 17.88 18.39
CA PRO A 18 32.35 16.43 18.30
C PRO A 18 32.05 15.97 16.87
N VAL A 19 32.67 14.86 16.44
CA VAL A 19 32.54 14.36 15.06
C VAL A 19 31.08 14.09 14.69
N TYR A 20 30.28 13.54 15.61
CA TYR A 20 28.88 13.24 15.34
C TYR A 20 28.01 14.47 15.06
N LEU A 21 28.42 15.67 15.49
CA LEU A 21 27.76 16.95 15.20
C LEU A 21 28.25 17.62 13.90
N ASP A 22 29.34 17.12 13.34
CA ASP A 22 29.90 17.67 12.09
C ASP A 22 29.23 17.03 10.89
N THR A 23 28.31 17.78 10.25
CA THR A 23 27.54 17.32 9.07
C THR A 23 28.38 17.17 7.80
N GLY A 24 29.61 17.67 7.79
CA GLY A 24 30.60 17.46 6.71
C GLY A 24 31.31 16.11 6.80
N LYS A 25 31.12 15.36 7.90
CA LYS A 25 31.70 14.02 8.07
C LYS A 25 30.78 12.93 7.54
N PRO A 26 31.35 11.81 7.03
CA PRO A 26 30.57 10.64 6.67
C PRO A 26 29.68 10.16 7.82
N ILE A 27 28.47 9.70 7.49
CA ILE A 27 27.50 9.26 8.52
C ILE A 27 28.08 8.18 9.43
N GLU A 28 28.82 7.23 8.90
CA GLU A 28 29.41 6.14 9.68
C GLU A 28 30.46 6.63 10.71
N GLU A 29 31.25 7.66 10.39
CA GLU A 29 32.15 8.29 11.37
C GLU A 29 31.34 8.98 12.49
N ARG A 30 30.25 9.64 12.12
CA ARG A 30 29.34 10.31 13.07
C ARG A 30 28.66 9.29 13.98
N VAL A 31 28.16 8.19 13.43
CA VAL A 31 27.54 7.06 14.19
C VAL A 31 28.54 6.51 15.19
N LYS A 32 29.76 6.18 14.76
CA LYS A 32 30.82 5.64 15.62
C LYS A 32 31.19 6.59 16.77
N ASP A 33 31.32 7.89 16.51
CA ASP A 33 31.64 8.88 17.55
C ASP A 33 30.48 9.03 18.55
N ALA A 34 29.24 9.10 18.09
CA ALA A 34 28.05 9.17 18.96
C ALA A 34 27.95 7.92 19.85
N LEU A 35 28.04 6.72 19.25
CA LEU A 35 27.95 5.44 19.93
C LEU A 35 28.96 5.29 21.05
N ASN A 36 30.22 5.73 20.84
CA ASN A 36 31.29 5.68 21.82
C ASN A 36 31.08 6.63 23.02
N ARG A 37 30.21 7.62 22.89
CA ARG A 37 29.88 8.61 23.93
C ARG A 37 28.66 8.21 24.77
N MET A 38 27.89 7.21 24.33
CA MET A 38 26.65 6.79 24.98
C MET A 38 26.93 5.81 26.12
N THR A 39 26.16 5.92 27.19
CA THR A 39 26.11 4.91 28.27
C THR A 39 25.27 3.70 27.80
N LEU A 40 25.43 2.59 28.55
CA LEU A 40 24.65 1.37 28.27
C LEU A 40 23.15 1.62 28.36
N GLU A 41 22.71 2.36 29.38
CA GLU A 41 21.31 2.71 29.60
C GLU A 41 20.76 3.63 28.49
N GLU A 42 21.53 4.59 27.99
CA GLU A 42 21.15 5.44 26.86
C GLU A 42 20.97 4.62 25.57
N LYS A 43 21.86 3.66 25.33
CA LYS A 43 21.78 2.76 24.19
C LYS A 43 20.50 1.92 24.22
N VAL A 44 20.19 1.31 25.38
CA VAL A 44 18.98 0.49 25.54
C VAL A 44 17.72 1.32 25.36
N LYS A 45 17.64 2.54 25.93
CA LYS A 45 16.46 3.40 25.78
C LYS A 45 16.19 3.83 24.34
N MET A 46 17.20 3.88 23.49
CA MET A 46 17.07 4.28 22.09
C MET A 46 16.37 3.22 21.22
N ILE A 47 16.42 1.94 21.59
CA ILE A 47 15.95 0.81 20.77
C ILE A 47 14.57 0.28 21.16
N HIS A 48 13.84 0.99 22.02
CA HIS A 48 12.44 0.70 22.33
C HIS A 48 11.64 1.98 22.53
N ALA A 49 10.33 1.85 22.43
CA ALA A 49 9.41 2.98 22.61
C ALA A 49 9.50 3.59 23.99
N GLN A 50 9.27 4.91 24.07
CA GLN A 50 8.99 5.67 25.29
C GLN A 50 7.60 6.28 25.29
N SER A 51 6.93 6.28 24.16
CA SER A 51 5.55 6.71 23.95
C SER A 51 4.88 5.84 22.88
N LYS A 52 3.63 6.13 22.51
CA LYS A 52 2.94 5.41 21.43
C LYS A 52 3.70 5.44 20.10
N PHE A 53 4.41 6.55 19.81
CA PHE A 53 5.05 6.75 18.49
C PHE A 53 6.48 7.31 18.59
N SER A 54 7.14 7.25 19.76
CA SER A 54 8.53 7.71 19.84
C SER A 54 9.43 6.77 20.63
N SER A 55 10.72 6.80 20.28
CA SER A 55 11.80 6.24 21.09
C SER A 55 12.70 7.35 21.64
N ALA A 56 13.43 7.05 22.72
CA ALA A 56 14.25 8.05 23.39
C ALA A 56 15.43 8.50 22.54
N GLY A 57 15.74 9.79 22.62
CA GLY A 57 17.02 10.35 22.20
C GLY A 57 18.06 10.29 23.31
N VAL A 58 19.18 11.02 23.13
CA VAL A 58 20.21 11.20 24.13
C VAL A 58 20.40 12.70 24.40
N PRO A 59 19.57 13.31 25.28
CA PRO A 59 19.55 14.77 25.49
C PRO A 59 20.92 15.33 25.89
N ARG A 60 21.70 14.60 26.69
CA ARG A 60 23.06 14.96 27.10
C ARG A 60 24.00 15.18 25.91
N LEU A 61 23.78 14.48 24.80
CA LEU A 61 24.52 14.61 23.56
C LEU A 61 23.80 15.47 22.52
N GLY A 62 22.61 15.98 22.83
CA GLY A 62 21.80 16.73 21.85
C GLY A 62 21.28 15.86 20.70
N ILE A 63 21.21 14.55 20.90
CA ILE A 63 20.62 13.60 19.94
C ILE A 63 19.11 13.55 20.22
N PRO A 64 18.24 13.92 19.23
CA PRO A 64 16.80 13.99 19.44
C PRO A 64 16.15 12.60 19.54
N GLU A 65 14.90 12.60 20.00
CA GLU A 65 13.98 11.46 19.92
C GLU A 65 13.68 11.09 18.47
N VAL A 66 13.35 9.82 18.23
CA VAL A 66 12.80 9.37 16.93
C VAL A 66 11.29 9.36 17.01
N TRP A 67 10.62 10.02 16.08
CA TRP A 67 9.17 10.06 16.00
C TRP A 67 8.66 9.35 14.75
N ALA A 68 7.79 8.36 14.94
CA ALA A 68 7.05 7.71 13.87
C ALA A 68 5.64 8.31 13.73
N THR A 69 4.99 8.04 12.60
CA THR A 69 3.57 8.31 12.37
C THR A 69 2.96 7.24 11.47
N ASP A 70 1.75 6.79 11.79
CA ASP A 70 0.97 6.01 10.85
C ASP A 70 0.62 6.82 9.62
N GLY A 71 0.34 6.07 8.57
CA GLY A 71 -0.29 6.54 7.37
C GLY A 71 0.37 6.09 6.09
N PRO A 72 -0.11 5.02 5.43
CA PRO A 72 0.29 4.74 4.05
C PRO A 72 -0.34 5.72 3.06
N HIS A 73 -1.44 6.43 3.42
CA HIS A 73 -2.17 7.36 2.56
C HIS A 73 -2.57 8.69 3.21
N GLY A 74 -1.90 9.07 4.30
CA GLY A 74 -2.05 10.34 5.00
C GLY A 74 -1.38 10.30 6.36
N ILE A 75 -1.11 11.46 6.96
CA ILE A 75 -0.43 11.55 8.24
C ILE A 75 -1.46 11.50 9.37
N ARG A 76 -1.36 10.48 10.23
CA ARG A 76 -2.24 10.30 11.38
C ARG A 76 -2.25 11.53 12.29
N PRO A 77 -3.40 11.92 12.91
CA PRO A 77 -3.42 12.95 13.95
C PRO A 77 -2.60 12.55 15.17
N GLU A 78 -2.12 13.53 15.94
CA GLU A 78 -1.36 13.27 17.16
C GLU A 78 -2.22 12.58 18.22
N VAL A 79 -1.62 11.61 18.89
CA VAL A 79 -2.23 10.88 20.01
C VAL A 79 -1.60 11.28 21.33
N LEU A 80 -2.25 10.94 22.44
CA LEU A 80 -1.68 11.10 23.77
C LEU A 80 -0.42 10.24 23.93
N TRP A 81 0.43 10.64 24.87
CA TRP A 81 1.73 9.98 25.07
C TRP A 81 1.62 8.48 25.33
N ASP A 82 0.68 8.09 26.21
CA ASP A 82 0.50 6.70 26.67
C ASP A 82 -0.81 6.06 26.20
N GLU A 83 -1.66 6.79 25.45
CA GLU A 83 -2.99 6.35 25.06
C GLU A 83 -3.23 6.53 23.56
N TRP A 84 -4.20 5.81 23.00
CA TRP A 84 -4.53 5.88 21.58
C TRP A 84 -5.45 7.05 21.22
N ASP A 85 -6.03 7.71 22.22
CA ASP A 85 -6.89 8.87 22.00
C ASP A 85 -6.11 10.03 21.38
N GLN A 86 -6.82 10.85 20.59
CA GLN A 86 -6.21 12.03 19.99
C GLN A 86 -5.74 13.02 21.07
N ALA A 87 -4.58 13.62 20.84
CA ALA A 87 -4.05 14.70 21.69
C ALA A 87 -4.88 16.00 21.61
N GLY A 88 -5.85 16.06 20.71
CA GLY A 88 -6.76 17.21 20.58
C GLY A 88 -6.12 18.42 19.91
N TRP A 89 -5.03 18.26 19.17
CA TRP A 89 -4.42 19.38 18.45
C TRP A 89 -5.33 19.87 17.32
N THR A 90 -5.29 21.18 17.05
CA THR A 90 -6.11 21.82 16.02
C THR A 90 -5.41 21.96 14.68
N ASN A 91 -4.09 21.72 14.64
CA ASN A 91 -3.21 21.93 13.48
C ASN A 91 -2.56 20.63 13.00
N ASP A 92 -3.22 19.49 13.19
CA ASP A 92 -2.72 18.16 12.83
C ASP A 92 -3.58 17.44 11.78
N SER A 93 -4.49 18.17 11.12
CA SER A 93 -5.26 17.64 10.00
C SER A 93 -4.42 17.60 8.71
N CYS A 94 -4.49 16.49 7.99
CA CYS A 94 -3.73 16.24 6.77
C CYS A 94 -4.60 16.30 5.50
N ILE A 95 -3.98 16.16 4.34
CA ILE A 95 -4.64 15.73 3.12
C ILE A 95 -4.63 14.20 3.07
N ALA A 96 -5.77 13.59 2.84
CA ALA A 96 -5.84 12.17 2.52
C ALA A 96 -5.58 11.97 1.03
N TYR A 97 -4.56 11.18 0.72
CA TYR A 97 -4.30 10.67 -0.62
C TYR A 97 -5.17 9.44 -0.91
N PRO A 98 -5.33 9.04 -2.19
CA PRO A 98 -6.00 7.79 -2.52
C PRO A 98 -5.35 6.59 -1.84
N ALA A 99 -6.13 5.54 -1.57
CA ALA A 99 -5.61 4.26 -1.07
C ALA A 99 -4.56 3.67 -2.04
N LEU A 100 -3.62 2.85 -1.53
CA LEU A 100 -2.51 2.35 -2.36
C LEU A 100 -2.95 1.44 -3.51
N THR A 101 -4.11 0.80 -3.42
CA THR A 101 -4.73 0.10 -4.56
C THR A 101 -5.06 1.05 -5.71
N CYS A 102 -5.52 2.28 -5.42
CA CYS A 102 -5.73 3.31 -6.43
C CYS A 102 -4.40 3.80 -7.02
N LEU A 103 -3.38 4.01 -6.18
CA LEU A 103 -2.05 4.39 -6.65
C LEU A 103 -1.49 3.32 -7.60
N ALA A 104 -1.56 2.04 -7.23
CA ALA A 104 -1.12 0.94 -8.09
C ALA A 104 -1.93 0.86 -9.39
N ALA A 105 -3.23 1.18 -9.35
CA ALA A 105 -4.09 1.23 -10.54
C ALA A 105 -3.72 2.34 -11.53
N THR A 106 -2.92 3.32 -11.15
CA THR A 106 -2.35 4.29 -12.10
C THR A 106 -1.38 3.64 -13.08
N TRP A 107 -0.69 2.57 -12.69
CA TRP A 107 0.42 1.98 -13.45
C TRP A 107 1.44 3.03 -13.90
N ASN A 108 1.65 4.04 -13.06
CA ASN A 108 2.50 5.18 -13.36
C ASN A 108 3.47 5.47 -12.20
N PRO A 109 4.77 5.15 -12.34
CA PRO A 109 5.79 5.44 -11.33
C PRO A 109 5.91 6.93 -10.96
N GLU A 110 5.58 7.85 -11.90
CA GLU A 110 5.61 9.30 -11.62
C GLU A 110 4.53 9.68 -10.58
N MET A 111 3.34 9.06 -10.67
CA MET A 111 2.28 9.26 -9.67
C MET A 111 2.70 8.71 -8.31
N SER A 112 3.45 7.63 -8.29
CA SER A 112 3.98 7.06 -7.05
C SER A 112 5.03 7.98 -6.40
N HIS A 113 5.90 8.60 -7.17
CA HIS A 113 6.84 9.61 -6.67
C HIS A 113 6.12 10.86 -6.16
N LEU A 114 5.14 11.38 -6.93
CA LEU A 114 4.32 12.53 -6.54
C LEU A 114 3.59 12.27 -5.20
N TYR A 115 3.07 11.06 -5.03
CA TYR A 115 2.43 10.60 -3.81
C TYR A 115 3.41 10.63 -2.62
N GLY A 116 4.57 9.96 -2.78
CA GLY A 116 5.59 9.88 -1.75
C GLY A 116 6.13 11.26 -1.35
N LYS A 117 6.32 12.16 -2.34
CA LYS A 117 6.75 13.53 -2.10
C LYS A 117 5.75 14.29 -1.23
N GLY A 118 4.47 14.31 -1.59
CA GLY A 118 3.47 15.09 -0.87
C GLY A 118 3.24 14.60 0.57
N ILE A 119 3.13 13.28 0.77
CA ILE A 119 2.97 12.72 2.11
C ILE A 119 4.25 12.91 2.96
N GLY A 120 5.43 12.85 2.32
CA GLY A 120 6.72 13.12 2.96
C GLY A 120 6.85 14.58 3.41
N GLU A 121 6.36 15.54 2.62
CA GLU A 121 6.30 16.96 3.01
C GLU A 121 5.46 17.19 4.25
N GLU A 122 4.29 16.56 4.34
CA GLU A 122 3.41 16.64 5.53
C GLU A 122 4.06 16.00 6.77
N ALA A 123 4.68 14.83 6.61
CA ALA A 123 5.40 14.16 7.68
C ALA A 123 6.57 15.02 8.19
N ARG A 124 7.35 15.61 7.27
CA ARG A 124 8.46 16.50 7.60
C ARG A 124 8.01 17.74 8.35
N TYR A 125 6.94 18.40 7.88
CA TYR A 125 6.36 19.56 8.58
C TYR A 125 6.00 19.23 10.02
N ARG A 126 5.45 18.03 10.26
CA ARG A 126 5.09 17.55 11.59
C ARG A 126 6.26 16.93 12.36
N LYS A 127 7.49 17.11 11.89
CA LYS A 127 8.74 16.64 12.52
C LYS A 127 8.76 15.14 12.78
N LYS A 128 8.20 14.35 11.84
CA LYS A 128 8.28 12.90 11.90
C LYS A 128 9.56 12.41 11.22
N ASP A 129 10.22 11.45 11.85
CA ASP A 129 11.41 10.80 11.30
C ASP A 129 11.05 9.58 10.47
N ILE A 130 9.97 8.89 10.82
CA ILE A 130 9.53 7.66 10.17
C ILE A 130 8.04 7.79 9.78
N LEU A 131 7.75 7.60 8.49
CA LEU A 131 6.42 7.37 7.97
C LEU A 131 6.18 5.86 7.83
N LEU A 132 5.17 5.32 8.54
CA LEU A 132 4.83 3.89 8.53
C LEU A 132 4.06 3.51 7.24
N GLY A 133 4.78 3.51 6.16
CA GLY A 133 4.31 3.22 4.80
C GLY A 133 5.45 3.28 3.78
N PRO A 134 5.25 2.74 2.57
CA PRO A 134 4.02 2.14 2.05
C PRO A 134 3.79 0.69 2.47
N GLY A 135 2.54 0.21 2.39
CA GLY A 135 2.20 -1.21 2.47
C GLY A 135 2.40 -1.89 1.11
N VAL A 136 3.01 -3.10 1.10
CA VAL A 136 3.33 -3.80 -0.14
C VAL A 136 3.05 -5.31 -0.11
N ASN A 137 2.28 -5.78 0.87
CA ASN A 137 1.91 -7.19 0.92
C ASN A 137 1.08 -7.58 -0.32
N ILE A 138 1.27 -8.79 -0.80
CA ILE A 138 0.57 -9.28 -2.00
C ILE A 138 -0.92 -9.52 -1.70
N TYR A 139 -1.77 -9.10 -2.62
CA TYR A 139 -3.19 -9.38 -2.65
C TYR A 139 -3.41 -10.89 -2.95
N ARG A 140 -3.40 -11.71 -1.89
CA ARG A 140 -3.56 -13.17 -1.98
C ARG A 140 -5.03 -13.59 -2.03
N THR A 141 -5.87 -12.88 -1.31
CA THR A 141 -7.32 -13.13 -1.20
C THR A 141 -8.10 -11.82 -1.25
N PRO A 142 -9.27 -11.78 -1.91
CA PRO A 142 -10.14 -10.61 -1.89
C PRO A 142 -10.82 -10.36 -0.52
N LEU A 143 -10.64 -11.23 0.45
CA LEU A 143 -11.24 -11.08 1.78
C LEU A 143 -10.35 -10.35 2.78
N ASN A 144 -9.04 -10.21 2.53
CA ASN A 144 -8.14 -9.52 3.44
C ASN A 144 -8.56 -8.05 3.63
N GLY A 145 -8.85 -7.67 4.87
CA GLY A 145 -9.36 -6.36 5.23
C GLY A 145 -8.40 -5.20 4.94
N ARG A 146 -7.08 -5.44 4.85
CA ARG A 146 -6.06 -4.41 4.60
C ARG A 146 -5.59 -4.33 3.16
N ASN A 147 -6.20 -5.05 2.23
CA ASN A 147 -5.78 -4.98 0.82
C ASN A 147 -5.76 -3.56 0.25
N PHE A 148 -6.65 -2.66 0.70
CA PHE A 148 -6.68 -1.27 0.27
C PHE A 148 -5.38 -0.51 0.55
N GLU A 149 -4.59 -0.94 1.53
CA GLU A 149 -3.29 -0.38 1.90
C GLU A 149 -2.12 -0.94 1.08
N TYR A 150 -2.37 -1.88 0.13
CA TYR A 150 -1.33 -2.60 -0.61
C TYR A 150 -1.41 -2.32 -2.11
N MET A 151 -0.42 -2.80 -2.88
CA MET A 151 -0.23 -2.44 -4.29
C MET A 151 -0.66 -3.54 -5.29
N GLY A 152 -1.48 -4.52 -4.85
CA GLY A 152 -2.08 -5.52 -5.73
C GLY A 152 -1.46 -6.92 -5.66
N GLU A 153 -1.78 -7.75 -6.67
CA GLU A 153 -1.44 -9.18 -6.70
C GLU A 153 -0.12 -9.51 -7.42
N ASP A 154 0.44 -8.53 -8.14
CA ASP A 154 1.61 -8.78 -8.97
C ASP A 154 2.88 -8.22 -8.33
N PRO A 155 3.91 -9.07 -8.09
CA PRO A 155 5.15 -8.65 -7.47
C PRO A 155 5.96 -7.66 -8.30
N TYR A 156 5.89 -7.70 -9.65
CA TYR A 156 6.58 -6.77 -10.52
C TYR A 156 5.95 -5.37 -10.49
N LEU A 157 4.61 -5.30 -10.55
CA LEU A 157 3.88 -4.04 -10.42
C LEU A 157 4.16 -3.39 -9.07
N SER A 158 4.03 -4.15 -7.97
CA SER A 158 4.29 -3.65 -6.61
C SER A 158 5.74 -3.18 -6.44
N ALA A 159 6.71 -3.94 -6.95
CA ALA A 159 8.14 -3.57 -6.92
C ALA A 159 8.42 -2.28 -7.71
N THR A 160 7.80 -2.12 -8.89
CA THR A 160 7.97 -0.92 -9.72
C THR A 160 7.37 0.32 -9.07
N MET A 161 6.23 0.18 -8.38
CA MET A 161 5.52 1.31 -7.77
C MET A 161 6.11 1.71 -6.41
N VAL A 162 6.65 0.78 -5.61
CA VAL A 162 7.17 1.07 -4.28
C VAL A 162 8.43 1.94 -4.31
N VAL A 163 9.31 1.74 -5.29
CA VAL A 163 10.60 2.45 -5.39
C VAL A 163 10.44 3.97 -5.49
N PRO A 164 9.66 4.53 -6.43
CA PRO A 164 9.47 5.98 -6.51
C PRO A 164 8.72 6.55 -5.30
N TYR A 165 7.80 5.82 -4.68
CA TYR A 165 7.15 6.24 -3.43
C TYR A 165 8.21 6.49 -2.33
N ILE A 166 9.10 5.52 -2.11
CA ILE A 166 10.17 5.63 -1.11
C ILE A 166 11.06 6.85 -1.39
N LYS A 167 11.47 7.03 -2.63
CA LYS A 167 12.31 8.17 -3.03
C LYS A 167 11.62 9.49 -2.76
N GLY A 168 10.34 9.62 -3.11
CA GLY A 168 9.55 10.82 -2.83
C GLY A 168 9.42 11.13 -1.33
N VAL A 169 9.22 10.13 -0.48
CA VAL A 169 9.19 10.33 0.99
C VAL A 169 10.56 10.77 1.50
N GLN A 170 11.64 10.06 1.09
CA GLN A 170 12.98 10.24 1.66
C GLN A 170 13.69 11.52 1.20
N GLU A 171 13.35 12.08 0.05
CA GLU A 171 13.86 13.39 -0.37
C GLU A 171 13.45 14.52 0.60
N ASN A 172 12.39 14.31 1.38
CA ASN A 172 11.95 15.22 2.44
C ASN A 172 12.67 15.02 3.78
N GLY A 173 13.59 14.05 3.89
CA GLY A 173 14.27 13.72 5.14
C GLY A 173 13.38 13.00 6.14
N VAL A 174 12.49 12.18 5.64
CA VAL A 174 11.64 11.26 6.40
C VAL A 174 11.92 9.85 5.91
N ALA A 175 12.10 8.91 6.82
CA ALA A 175 12.26 7.51 6.44
C ALA A 175 10.93 6.92 5.99
N ALA A 176 10.87 6.35 4.78
CA ALA A 176 9.82 5.43 4.43
C ALA A 176 10.02 4.13 5.22
N CYS A 177 8.94 3.60 5.81
CA CYS A 177 8.94 2.34 6.55
C CYS A 177 8.06 1.33 5.83
N VAL A 178 8.65 0.57 4.92
CA VAL A 178 7.93 -0.38 4.08
C VAL A 178 7.38 -1.53 4.92
N LYS A 179 6.09 -1.86 4.73
CA LYS A 179 5.36 -2.79 5.61
C LYS A 179 4.42 -3.72 4.85
N HIS A 180 4.02 -4.85 5.45
CA HIS A 180 4.49 -5.49 6.68
C HIS A 180 5.38 -6.67 6.31
N TYR A 181 6.63 -6.66 6.72
CA TYR A 181 7.65 -7.64 6.35
C TYR A 181 7.64 -8.85 7.28
N ALA A 182 7.16 -10.02 6.87
CA ALA A 182 6.52 -10.34 5.63
C ALA A 182 5.34 -11.30 5.87
N LEU A 183 4.54 -11.54 4.80
CA LEU A 183 3.50 -12.56 4.81
C LEU A 183 2.24 -12.22 5.63
N ASN A 184 1.97 -10.95 5.92
CA ASN A 184 0.70 -10.52 6.50
C ASN A 184 -0.35 -10.35 5.38
N ASN A 185 -0.93 -11.47 4.93
CA ASN A 185 -1.86 -11.52 3.79
C ASN A 185 -3.31 -11.76 4.21
N GLN A 186 -3.60 -11.67 5.53
CA GLN A 186 -4.92 -11.72 6.16
C GLN A 186 -4.90 -11.01 7.49
N GLU A 187 -6.07 -10.56 7.95
CA GLU A 187 -6.26 -9.92 9.25
C GLU A 187 -6.82 -10.90 10.30
N PHE A 188 -7.56 -11.91 9.86
CA PHE A 188 -8.07 -12.96 10.76
C PHE A 188 -6.90 -13.69 11.42
N ASN A 189 -6.89 -13.72 12.76
CA ASN A 189 -5.83 -14.33 13.58
C ASN A 189 -4.40 -13.90 13.23
N ARG A 190 -4.21 -12.67 12.70
CA ARG A 190 -2.91 -12.17 12.21
C ARG A 190 -1.76 -12.29 13.22
N HIS A 191 -2.04 -12.25 14.52
CA HIS A 191 -1.02 -12.40 15.58
C HIS A 191 -0.58 -13.86 15.84
N THR A 192 -1.35 -14.84 15.37
CA THR A 192 -1.14 -16.25 15.69
C THR A 192 -1.13 -17.17 14.47
N THR A 193 -1.40 -16.63 13.29
CA THR A 193 -1.29 -17.38 12.03
C THR A 193 0.17 -17.71 11.73
N ASN A 194 0.48 -19.01 11.62
CA ASN A 194 1.82 -19.50 11.25
C ASN A 194 1.83 -19.85 9.75
N VAL A 195 2.39 -18.94 8.97
CA VAL A 195 2.46 -19.09 7.52
C VAL A 195 3.53 -20.09 7.12
N GLN A 196 3.18 -20.99 6.21
CA GLN A 196 4.06 -21.98 5.60
C GLN A 196 3.92 -21.91 4.08
N LEU A 197 5.05 -21.80 3.39
CA LEU A 197 5.12 -21.76 1.92
C LEU A 197 6.48 -22.25 1.45
N SER A 198 6.60 -22.54 0.14
CA SER A 198 7.88 -22.84 -0.50
C SER A 198 8.81 -21.62 -0.50
N ASP A 199 10.12 -21.84 -0.53
CA ASP A 199 11.08 -20.75 -0.76
C ASP A 199 10.81 -20.09 -2.12
N ARG A 200 10.37 -20.84 -3.08
CA ARG A 200 10.00 -20.35 -4.41
C ARG A 200 8.89 -19.30 -4.34
N ALA A 201 7.77 -19.61 -3.68
CA ALA A 201 6.69 -18.66 -3.48
C ALA A 201 7.15 -17.43 -2.69
N LEU A 202 7.96 -17.65 -1.65
CA LEU A 202 8.53 -16.57 -0.86
C LEU A 202 9.32 -15.59 -1.72
N TYR A 203 10.27 -16.08 -2.54
CA TYR A 203 11.17 -15.25 -3.35
C TYR A 203 10.54 -14.72 -4.63
N GLU A 204 9.61 -15.44 -5.28
CA GLU A 204 8.99 -15.01 -6.53
C GLU A 204 7.76 -14.11 -6.35
N ILE A 205 7.01 -14.27 -5.22
CA ILE A 205 5.72 -13.60 -5.02
C ILE A 205 5.75 -12.61 -3.86
N TYR A 206 6.16 -13.04 -2.65
CA TYR A 206 5.92 -12.27 -1.43
C TYR A 206 7.05 -11.29 -1.08
N LEU A 207 8.27 -11.53 -1.51
CA LEU A 207 9.43 -10.69 -1.19
C LEU A 207 9.86 -9.66 -2.26
N PRO A 208 9.52 -9.75 -3.55
CA PRO A 208 10.09 -8.87 -4.57
C PRO A 208 9.90 -7.37 -4.32
N ALA A 209 8.72 -6.94 -3.84
CA ALA A 209 8.46 -5.54 -3.52
C ALA A 209 9.35 -5.04 -2.37
N PHE A 210 9.57 -5.85 -1.34
CA PHE A 210 10.48 -5.53 -0.23
C PHE A 210 11.94 -5.51 -0.69
N LYS A 211 12.35 -6.45 -1.54
CA LYS A 211 13.69 -6.45 -2.13
C LYS A 211 13.96 -5.20 -2.96
N ALA A 212 13.01 -4.81 -3.81
CA ALA A 212 13.10 -3.57 -4.59
C ALA A 212 13.14 -2.34 -3.68
N ALA A 213 12.34 -2.31 -2.61
CA ALA A 213 12.36 -1.24 -1.61
C ALA A 213 13.74 -1.05 -0.99
N VAL A 214 14.45 -2.15 -0.67
CA VAL A 214 15.80 -2.12 -0.10
C VAL A 214 16.84 -1.76 -1.15
N GLN A 215 16.92 -2.52 -2.26
CA GLN A 215 18.04 -2.46 -3.18
C GLN A 215 17.94 -1.35 -4.22
N GLU A 216 16.72 -0.94 -4.60
CA GLU A 216 16.47 0.08 -5.63
C GLU A 216 15.89 1.36 -5.03
N GLY A 217 15.00 1.22 -4.03
CA GLY A 217 14.40 2.34 -3.30
C GLY A 217 15.32 2.93 -2.24
N GLY A 218 16.26 2.12 -1.70
CA GLY A 218 17.15 2.53 -0.63
C GLY A 218 16.39 2.93 0.64
N THR A 219 15.35 2.17 1.00
CA THR A 219 14.52 2.49 2.16
C THR A 219 15.34 2.54 3.45
N TRP A 220 15.03 3.50 4.34
CA TRP A 220 15.75 3.68 5.61
C TRP A 220 15.13 2.92 6.77
N SER A 221 13.91 2.41 6.60
CA SER A 221 13.27 1.56 7.59
C SER A 221 12.32 0.54 6.96
N ILE A 222 12.10 -0.55 7.69
CA ILE A 222 11.15 -1.62 7.35
C ILE A 222 10.41 -2.01 8.63
N MET A 223 9.09 -2.26 8.54
CA MET A 223 8.30 -2.77 9.65
C MET A 223 8.08 -4.27 9.50
N GLY A 224 8.41 -5.02 10.58
CA GLY A 224 8.06 -6.44 10.70
C GLY A 224 6.55 -6.64 10.77
N SER A 225 6.08 -7.85 10.45
CA SER A 225 4.66 -8.18 10.52
C SER A 225 4.29 -8.97 11.78
N TYR A 226 2.99 -9.10 12.07
CA TYR A 226 2.49 -9.78 13.27
C TYR A 226 2.58 -11.30 13.20
N ASN A 227 2.34 -11.89 12.02
CA ASN A 227 2.22 -13.33 11.85
C ASN A 227 3.52 -14.08 12.16
N LEU A 228 3.38 -15.39 12.37
CA LEU A 228 4.53 -16.28 12.41
C LEU A 228 4.89 -16.73 10.99
N TYR A 229 6.15 -17.00 10.79
CA TYR A 229 6.70 -17.72 9.66
C TYR A 229 7.61 -18.84 10.17
N GLN A 230 7.30 -20.08 9.80
CA GLN A 230 8.02 -21.27 10.28
C GLN A 230 8.18 -21.32 11.80
N GLY A 231 7.13 -20.95 12.54
CA GLY A 231 7.07 -21.02 14.01
C GLY A 231 7.71 -19.85 14.76
N GLN A 232 8.24 -18.83 14.08
CA GLN A 232 8.76 -17.61 14.70
C GLN A 232 7.98 -16.38 14.23
N HIS A 233 7.62 -15.48 15.12
CA HIS A 233 7.01 -14.19 14.76
C HIS A 233 7.92 -13.39 13.84
N ALA A 234 7.37 -12.83 12.78
CA ALA A 234 8.12 -12.13 11.75
C ALA A 234 8.99 -10.99 12.31
N CYS A 235 8.53 -10.26 13.33
CA CYS A 235 9.30 -9.21 14.00
C CYS A 235 10.59 -9.68 14.67
N HIS A 236 10.80 -10.98 14.84
CA HIS A 236 12.07 -11.53 15.33
C HIS A 236 12.43 -12.86 14.65
N ASN A 237 11.94 -13.06 13.43
CA ASN A 237 12.24 -14.24 12.62
C ASN A 237 13.65 -14.16 12.05
N LYS A 238 14.49 -15.15 12.38
CA LYS A 238 15.89 -15.19 11.94
C LYS A 238 16.02 -15.19 10.43
N ARG A 239 15.25 -16.06 9.74
CA ARG A 239 15.36 -16.19 8.29
C ARG A 239 14.97 -14.91 7.57
N LEU A 240 13.87 -14.27 7.99
CA LEU A 240 13.41 -13.02 7.36
C LEU A 240 14.36 -11.86 7.65
N LEU A 241 14.65 -11.57 8.94
CA LEU A 241 15.34 -10.35 9.32
C LEU A 241 16.87 -10.46 9.20
N LYS A 242 17.46 -11.61 9.59
CA LYS A 242 18.90 -11.78 9.56
C LYS A 242 19.35 -12.31 8.21
N ASP A 243 18.91 -13.52 7.84
CA ASP A 243 19.49 -14.24 6.71
C ASP A 243 19.13 -13.54 5.37
N ILE A 244 17.86 -13.16 5.15
CA ILE A 244 17.41 -12.54 3.91
C ILE A 244 17.64 -11.01 3.93
N LEU A 245 17.05 -10.30 4.91
CA LEU A 245 17.05 -8.84 4.89
C LEU A 245 18.46 -8.25 5.07
N ARG A 246 19.20 -8.73 6.08
CA ARG A 246 20.54 -8.20 6.40
C ARG A 246 21.63 -8.81 5.54
N ASP A 247 21.73 -10.14 5.56
CA ASP A 247 22.90 -10.82 5.00
C ASP A 247 22.80 -10.96 3.46
N GLU A 248 21.62 -11.28 2.90
CA GLU A 248 21.44 -11.42 1.45
C GLU A 248 21.22 -10.07 0.74
N TRP A 249 20.35 -9.19 1.31
CA TRP A 249 20.01 -7.93 0.63
C TRP A 249 20.87 -6.73 1.07
N GLY A 250 21.60 -6.84 2.17
CA GLY A 250 22.49 -5.79 2.66
C GLY A 250 21.76 -4.60 3.29
N PHE A 251 20.58 -4.79 3.86
CA PHE A 251 19.81 -3.71 4.48
C PHE A 251 20.54 -3.10 5.68
N ASP A 252 20.83 -1.79 5.64
CA ASP A 252 21.53 -1.01 6.67
C ASP A 252 20.63 -0.08 7.48
N GLY A 253 19.31 -0.10 7.20
CA GLY A 253 18.33 0.72 7.87
C GLY A 253 17.76 0.11 9.15
N VAL A 254 16.71 0.73 9.70
CA VAL A 254 16.06 0.33 10.96
C VAL A 254 14.94 -0.67 10.69
N VAL A 255 14.98 -1.82 11.37
CA VAL A 255 13.83 -2.72 11.47
C VAL A 255 12.97 -2.28 12.65
N VAL A 256 11.76 -1.81 12.37
CA VAL A 256 10.75 -1.41 13.35
C VAL A 256 9.81 -2.59 13.57
N SER A 257 9.44 -2.90 14.81
CA SER A 257 8.36 -3.87 15.05
C SER A 257 7.01 -3.27 14.66
N ASP A 258 6.07 -4.10 14.22
CA ASP A 258 4.67 -3.71 14.37
C ASP A 258 4.30 -3.65 15.86
N TRP A 259 3.22 -2.91 16.21
CA TRP A 259 2.86 -2.61 17.60
C TRP A 259 2.42 -3.86 18.38
N GLY A 260 3.32 -4.38 19.19
CA GLY A 260 3.13 -5.65 19.92
C GLY A 260 3.58 -6.89 19.14
N GLY A 261 4.35 -6.72 18.06
CA GLY A 261 4.86 -7.83 17.24
C GLY A 261 6.07 -8.57 17.81
N VAL A 262 6.74 -8.04 18.85
CA VAL A 262 7.87 -8.72 19.51
C VAL A 262 7.35 -9.58 20.66
N HIS A 263 7.79 -10.82 20.72
CA HIS A 263 7.34 -11.83 21.71
C HIS A 263 8.47 -12.58 22.41
N ASN A 264 9.75 -12.30 22.09
CA ASN A 264 10.89 -13.02 22.67
C ASN A 264 12.15 -12.14 22.68
N THR A 265 12.71 -11.90 23.88
CA THR A 265 13.90 -11.06 24.06
C THR A 265 15.12 -11.60 23.33
N GLU A 266 15.47 -12.89 23.52
CA GLU A 266 16.70 -13.47 22.94
C GLU A 266 16.62 -13.48 21.40
N GLN A 267 15.46 -13.86 20.83
CA GLN A 267 15.26 -13.82 19.38
C GLN A 267 15.34 -12.37 18.85
N ALA A 268 14.73 -11.40 19.51
CA ALA A 268 14.80 -10.00 19.11
C ALA A 268 16.23 -9.43 19.19
N ILE A 269 17.03 -9.86 20.18
CA ILE A 269 18.44 -9.50 20.29
C ILE A 269 19.22 -10.00 19.06
N HIS A 270 19.13 -11.30 18.76
CA HIS A 270 20.06 -11.96 17.84
C HIS A 270 19.59 -11.95 16.38
N ASN A 271 18.31 -11.76 16.12
CA ASN A 271 17.71 -11.94 14.78
C ASN A 271 17.48 -10.64 13.97
N GLY A 272 17.95 -9.47 14.45
CA GLY A 272 17.99 -8.26 13.62
C GLY A 272 16.83 -7.27 13.82
N MET A 273 15.98 -7.41 14.86
CA MET A 273 15.04 -6.38 15.30
C MET A 273 15.80 -5.20 15.90
N ASP A 274 15.52 -3.96 15.48
CA ASP A 274 16.23 -2.78 15.97
C ASP A 274 15.40 -1.91 16.93
N LEU A 275 14.13 -1.67 16.63
CA LEU A 275 13.31 -0.71 17.36
C LEU A 275 11.93 -1.29 17.68
N GLU A 276 11.67 -1.51 18.97
CA GLU A 276 10.46 -2.17 19.47
C GLU A 276 9.39 -1.17 19.87
N PHE A 277 8.15 -1.39 19.36
CA PHE A 277 6.96 -0.64 19.73
C PHE A 277 5.82 -1.54 20.19
N GLY A 278 5.00 -1.05 21.12
CA GLY A 278 3.67 -1.55 21.44
C GLY A 278 3.57 -2.87 22.21
N SER A 279 4.69 -3.46 22.66
CA SER A 279 4.70 -4.80 23.26
C SER A 279 3.99 -4.88 24.62
N TRP A 280 3.45 -6.06 24.93
CA TRP A 280 2.77 -6.41 26.16
C TRP A 280 3.61 -7.45 26.92
N THR A 281 4.45 -7.03 27.85
CA THR A 281 5.39 -7.92 28.54
C THR A 281 5.18 -7.96 30.03
N ASN A 282 5.72 -8.97 30.69
CA ASN A 282 5.75 -9.13 32.16
C ASN A 282 4.38 -9.00 32.83
N GLY A 283 3.31 -9.47 32.15
CA GLY A 283 1.94 -9.41 32.67
C GLY A 283 1.29 -8.02 32.57
N LEU A 284 1.96 -7.05 31.93
CA LEU A 284 1.37 -5.76 31.66
C LEU A 284 0.32 -5.86 30.57
N SER A 285 -0.77 -5.11 30.75
CA SER A 285 -1.88 -5.06 29.77
C SER A 285 -1.90 -3.74 29.01
N ALA A 286 -2.70 -3.72 27.93
CA ALA A 286 -2.97 -2.50 27.18
C ALA A 286 -3.35 -1.33 28.10
N GLY A 287 -2.80 -0.16 27.83
CA GLY A 287 -3.08 1.07 28.59
C GLY A 287 -2.38 1.19 29.95
N THR A 288 -1.51 0.23 30.30
CA THR A 288 -0.67 0.36 31.50
C THR A 288 0.39 1.43 31.25
N ARG A 289 0.37 2.50 32.06
CA ARG A 289 1.36 3.59 31.99
C ARG A 289 2.75 3.08 32.39
N ASN A 290 3.79 3.63 31.76
CA ASN A 290 5.20 3.29 32.02
C ASN A 290 5.54 1.81 31.78
N ALA A 291 4.78 1.12 30.92
CA ALA A 291 5.06 -0.24 30.50
C ALA A 291 6.30 -0.36 29.61
N TYR A 292 6.78 0.73 29.03
CA TYR A 292 7.86 0.76 28.02
C TYR A 292 9.17 0.16 28.52
N ASP A 293 9.54 0.39 29.78
CA ASP A 293 10.76 -0.17 30.37
C ASP A 293 10.71 -1.70 30.54
N ASN A 294 9.54 -2.32 30.38
CA ASN A 294 9.35 -3.76 30.46
C ASN A 294 9.25 -4.44 29.10
N TYR A 295 9.41 -3.71 28.00
CA TYR A 295 9.46 -4.28 26.66
C TYR A 295 10.62 -5.26 26.50
N TYR A 296 10.56 -6.14 25.50
CA TYR A 296 11.53 -7.21 25.30
C TYR A 296 12.95 -6.70 25.09
N LEU A 297 13.13 -5.57 24.38
CA LEU A 297 14.42 -4.91 24.17
C LEU A 297 14.75 -3.83 25.22
N ALA A 298 13.94 -3.67 26.28
CA ALA A 298 14.16 -2.73 27.38
C ALA A 298 14.90 -3.38 28.57
N PHE A 299 14.35 -3.34 29.79
CA PHE A 299 14.96 -3.95 30.97
C PHE A 299 15.30 -5.45 30.85
N PRO A 300 14.48 -6.28 30.19
CA PRO A 300 14.89 -7.68 29.98
C PRO A 300 16.23 -7.79 29.25
N TYR A 301 16.47 -6.99 28.20
CA TYR A 301 17.75 -6.98 27.51
C TYR A 301 18.89 -6.41 28.38
N LEU A 302 18.65 -5.24 29.00
CA LEU A 302 19.62 -4.61 29.90
C LEU A 302 20.07 -5.56 31.02
N LYS A 303 19.14 -6.33 31.58
CA LYS A 303 19.41 -7.35 32.61
C LYS A 303 20.33 -8.43 32.09
N LEU A 304 20.06 -8.99 30.91
CA LEU A 304 20.92 -10.03 30.30
C LEU A 304 22.37 -9.54 30.09
N ILE A 305 22.54 -8.28 29.66
CA ILE A 305 23.85 -7.66 29.49
C ILE A 305 24.56 -7.53 30.86
N LYS A 306 23.86 -6.98 31.87
CA LYS A 306 24.45 -6.79 33.22
C LYS A 306 24.80 -8.11 33.91
N GLU A 307 24.08 -9.18 33.63
CA GLU A 307 24.36 -10.54 34.09
C GLU A 307 25.44 -11.23 33.28
N GLY A 308 25.99 -10.61 32.23
CA GLY A 308 27.01 -11.19 31.36
C GLY A 308 26.53 -12.36 30.49
N LYS A 309 25.18 -12.50 30.31
CA LYS A 309 24.58 -13.56 29.50
C LYS A 309 24.64 -13.26 28.00
N VAL A 310 24.59 -11.98 27.64
CA VAL A 310 24.75 -11.48 26.28
C VAL A 310 25.75 -10.33 26.25
N GLY A 311 26.41 -10.14 25.09
CA GLY A 311 27.34 -9.02 24.90
C GLY A 311 26.61 -7.74 24.48
N THR A 312 27.40 -6.69 24.21
CA THR A 312 26.87 -5.38 23.74
C THR A 312 26.95 -5.22 22.22
N LYS A 313 27.49 -6.19 21.50
CA LYS A 313 27.71 -6.07 20.04
C LYS A 313 26.39 -5.83 19.28
N GLU A 314 25.39 -6.68 19.54
CA GLU A 314 24.09 -6.56 18.89
C GLU A 314 23.36 -5.28 19.31
N LEU A 315 23.56 -4.81 20.56
CA LEU A 315 23.03 -3.51 21.00
C LEU A 315 23.67 -2.36 20.21
N ASP A 316 24.99 -2.39 20.04
CA ASP A 316 25.72 -1.37 19.30
C ASP A 316 25.32 -1.35 17.82
N GLU A 317 25.06 -2.52 17.21
CA GLU A 317 24.52 -2.62 15.84
C GLU A 317 23.13 -1.97 15.72
N LYS A 318 22.20 -2.29 16.64
CA LYS A 318 20.84 -1.71 16.66
C LYS A 318 20.87 -0.19 16.84
N VAL A 319 21.64 0.29 17.82
CA VAL A 319 21.81 1.73 18.08
C VAL A 319 22.47 2.43 16.88
N SER A 320 23.42 1.79 16.22
CA SER A 320 24.04 2.34 15.01
C SER A 320 23.02 2.55 13.89
N ASN A 321 22.09 1.60 13.69
CA ASN A 321 21.02 1.73 12.72
C ASN A 321 20.09 2.90 13.05
N VAL A 322 19.69 3.04 14.32
CA VAL A 322 18.84 4.17 14.78
C VAL A 322 19.59 5.51 14.65
N LEU A 323 20.86 5.59 15.02
CA LEU A 323 21.67 6.80 14.85
C LEU A 323 21.81 7.19 13.40
N ARG A 324 22.02 6.22 12.50
CA ARG A 324 22.09 6.45 11.04
C ARG A 324 20.79 7.06 10.53
N LEU A 325 19.63 6.56 10.99
CA LEU A 325 18.33 7.13 10.67
C LEU A 325 18.22 8.57 11.17
N ILE A 326 18.56 8.86 12.44
CA ILE A 326 18.52 10.21 13.02
C ILE A 326 19.40 11.18 12.23
N PHE A 327 20.59 10.75 11.79
CA PHE A 327 21.51 11.59 11.01
C PHE A 327 21.03 11.82 9.57
N ARG A 328 20.14 10.97 9.04
CA ARG A 328 19.47 11.13 7.74
C ARG A 328 18.19 11.96 7.83
N THR A 329 17.59 12.10 9.03
CA THR A 329 16.29 12.75 9.26
C THR A 329 16.41 14.03 10.10
N SER A 330 16.16 13.96 11.40
CA SER A 330 16.08 15.13 12.29
C SER A 330 17.41 15.86 12.47
N MET A 331 18.55 15.21 12.32
CA MET A 331 19.89 15.82 12.42
C MET A 331 20.54 16.12 11.05
N ASP A 332 19.79 16.10 9.97
CA ASP A 332 20.25 16.61 8.67
C ASP A 332 19.76 18.05 8.45
N PRO A 333 20.66 19.05 8.50
CA PRO A 333 20.26 20.46 8.35
C PRO A 333 19.87 20.85 6.91
N HIS A 334 20.13 19.98 5.94
CA HIS A 334 19.88 20.25 4.51
C HIS A 334 18.48 19.79 4.06
N LYS A 335 17.71 19.18 4.94
CA LYS A 335 16.36 18.72 4.63
C LYS A 335 15.36 19.87 4.54
N PRO A 336 14.36 19.78 3.65
CA PRO A 336 13.33 20.81 3.53
C PRO A 336 12.51 20.93 4.81
N PHE A 337 11.82 22.03 4.96
CA PHE A 337 10.94 22.28 6.12
C PHE A 337 9.64 21.46 6.04
N GLY A 338 9.16 21.20 4.82
CA GLY A 338 7.87 20.55 4.56
C GLY A 338 6.70 21.55 4.56
N SER A 339 5.52 21.03 4.24
CA SER A 339 4.25 21.77 4.28
C SER A 339 3.12 20.82 4.71
N LEU A 340 2.02 21.35 5.24
CA LEU A 340 0.89 20.56 5.73
C LEU A 340 -0.40 21.05 5.11
N GLY A 341 -1.16 20.15 4.50
CA GLY A 341 -2.49 20.44 3.97
C GLY A 341 -2.49 21.54 2.91
N SER A 342 -1.46 21.62 2.09
CA SER A 342 -1.34 22.65 1.05
C SER A 342 -2.30 22.39 -0.12
N PRO A 343 -2.66 23.41 -0.93
CA PRO A 343 -3.44 23.20 -2.16
C PRO A 343 -2.77 22.23 -3.14
N GLU A 344 -1.43 22.24 -3.20
CA GLU A 344 -0.64 21.36 -4.06
C GLU A 344 -0.79 19.87 -3.64
N HIS A 345 -0.91 19.60 -2.33
CA HIS A 345 -1.19 18.25 -1.84
C HIS A 345 -2.60 17.78 -2.25
N GLY A 346 -3.60 18.66 -2.16
CA GLY A 346 -4.94 18.37 -2.65
C GLY A 346 -4.94 18.08 -4.15
N GLN A 347 -4.25 18.92 -4.93
CA GLN A 347 -4.12 18.75 -6.38
C GLN A 347 -3.40 17.42 -6.73
N ALA A 348 -2.31 17.09 -6.06
CA ALA A 348 -1.62 15.81 -6.24
C ALA A 348 -2.53 14.62 -5.92
N GLY A 349 -3.26 14.67 -4.82
CA GLY A 349 -4.26 13.65 -4.46
C GLY A 349 -5.33 13.48 -5.54
N ARG A 350 -5.82 14.57 -6.12
CA ARG A 350 -6.79 14.58 -7.21
C ARG A 350 -6.21 13.96 -8.49
N GLU A 351 -5.02 14.36 -8.92
CA GLU A 351 -4.37 13.83 -10.13
C GLU A 351 -4.17 12.31 -10.03
N ILE A 352 -3.69 11.83 -8.88
CA ILE A 352 -3.51 10.39 -8.63
C ILE A 352 -4.86 9.67 -8.65
N ALA A 353 -5.91 10.27 -8.06
CA ALA A 353 -7.25 9.70 -8.04
C ALA A 353 -7.84 9.58 -9.46
N GLU A 354 -7.79 10.66 -10.25
CA GLU A 354 -8.30 10.70 -11.64
C GLU A 354 -7.57 9.66 -12.51
N GLU A 355 -6.25 9.51 -12.33
CA GLU A 355 -5.44 8.58 -13.11
C GLU A 355 -5.62 7.10 -12.67
N GLY A 356 -5.99 6.86 -11.39
CA GLY A 356 -6.19 5.54 -10.82
C GLY A 356 -7.61 4.99 -10.96
N ILE A 357 -8.63 5.82 -11.19
CA ILE A 357 -10.01 5.36 -11.41
C ILE A 357 -10.06 4.46 -12.65
N VAL A 358 -10.73 3.29 -12.52
CA VAL A 358 -10.80 2.29 -13.59
C VAL A 358 -12.21 2.20 -14.16
N LEU A 359 -12.34 2.42 -15.45
CA LEU A 359 -13.58 2.12 -16.18
C LEU A 359 -13.62 0.63 -16.50
N LEU A 360 -14.46 -0.12 -15.78
CA LEU A 360 -14.56 -1.58 -15.93
C LEU A 360 -15.43 -2.00 -17.10
N GLN A 361 -16.53 -1.28 -17.32
CA GLN A 361 -17.51 -1.55 -18.37
C GLN A 361 -18.18 -0.25 -18.83
N ASN A 362 -18.47 -0.13 -20.15
CA ASN A 362 -19.18 1.02 -20.74
C ASN A 362 -19.95 0.61 -22.01
N ASN A 363 -20.95 -0.24 -21.84
CA ASN A 363 -21.78 -0.72 -22.93
C ASN A 363 -22.71 0.41 -23.42
N GLY A 364 -22.78 0.61 -24.72
CA GLY A 364 -23.59 1.65 -25.30
C GLY A 364 -23.06 3.09 -25.09
N ASN A 365 -21.84 3.25 -24.61
CA ASN A 365 -21.21 4.55 -24.34
C ASN A 365 -22.06 5.45 -23.42
N VAL A 366 -22.59 4.89 -22.33
CA VAL A 366 -23.36 5.63 -21.32
C VAL A 366 -22.49 6.68 -20.64
N LEU A 367 -21.20 6.38 -20.45
CA LEU A 367 -20.19 7.33 -19.99
C LEU A 367 -19.34 7.85 -21.16
N PRO A 368 -18.90 9.11 -21.11
CA PRO A 368 -19.15 10.10 -20.05
C PRO A 368 -20.59 10.66 -20.14
N ILE A 369 -21.11 11.12 -18.99
CA ILE A 369 -22.42 11.81 -18.92
C ILE A 369 -22.38 13.05 -19.80
N ASP A 370 -23.30 13.14 -20.75
CA ASP A 370 -23.41 14.29 -21.66
C ASP A 370 -24.21 15.41 -20.97
N LEU A 371 -23.52 16.37 -20.36
CA LEU A 371 -24.14 17.52 -19.69
C LEU A 371 -24.86 18.48 -20.60
N ASN A 372 -24.76 18.35 -21.95
CA ASN A 372 -25.54 19.14 -22.89
C ASN A 372 -26.94 18.54 -23.10
N LYS A 373 -27.13 17.28 -22.78
CA LYS A 373 -28.39 16.55 -22.91
C LYS A 373 -29.06 16.27 -21.58
N ALA A 374 -28.27 16.01 -20.54
CA ALA A 374 -28.77 15.70 -19.21
C ALA A 374 -29.52 16.91 -18.61
N LYS A 375 -30.72 16.66 -18.16
CA LYS A 375 -31.55 17.62 -17.40
C LYS A 375 -31.66 17.23 -15.94
N LYS A 376 -31.64 15.91 -15.67
CA LYS A 376 -31.78 15.35 -14.35
C LYS A 376 -30.85 14.13 -14.16
N ILE A 377 -30.07 14.14 -13.09
CA ILE A 377 -29.19 13.06 -12.70
C ILE A 377 -29.62 12.59 -11.30
N ALA A 378 -29.99 11.32 -11.18
CA ALA A 378 -30.27 10.71 -9.89
C ALA A 378 -28.98 10.11 -9.31
N VAL A 379 -28.62 10.50 -8.11
CA VAL A 379 -27.51 9.94 -7.34
C VAL A 379 -28.10 9.06 -6.24
N ILE A 380 -27.67 7.81 -6.18
CA ILE A 380 -28.20 6.81 -5.24
C ILE A 380 -27.06 6.13 -4.52
N GLY A 381 -27.26 5.83 -3.26
CA GLY A 381 -26.32 5.07 -2.44
C GLY A 381 -25.72 5.85 -1.27
N GLU A 382 -25.50 5.15 -0.15
CA GLU A 382 -24.89 5.77 1.03
C GLU A 382 -23.47 6.25 0.77
N ASN A 383 -22.70 5.51 -0.06
CA ASN A 383 -21.31 5.89 -0.38
C ASN A 383 -21.21 7.21 -1.17
N ALA A 384 -22.34 7.75 -1.67
CA ALA A 384 -22.39 9.08 -2.26
C ALA A 384 -22.15 10.20 -1.24
N ILE A 385 -22.44 9.95 0.04
CA ILE A 385 -22.38 10.96 1.11
C ILE A 385 -21.43 10.59 2.24
N LYS A 386 -21.06 9.31 2.38
CA LYS A 386 -20.24 8.81 3.47
C LYS A 386 -18.78 9.21 3.30
N MET A 387 -18.19 9.80 4.35
CA MET A 387 -16.75 10.06 4.41
C MET A 387 -15.97 8.75 4.59
N MET A 388 -14.94 8.55 3.78
CA MET A 388 -14.14 7.31 3.72
C MET A 388 -12.72 7.47 4.26
N THR A 389 -12.32 8.66 4.70
CA THR A 389 -10.98 8.91 5.27
C THR A 389 -10.87 8.48 6.73
N VAL A 390 -11.99 8.32 7.42
CA VAL A 390 -12.07 7.78 8.79
C VAL A 390 -12.45 6.30 8.76
N GLY A 391 -11.87 5.52 9.68
CA GLY A 391 -12.05 4.06 9.73
C GLY A 391 -10.91 3.30 9.04
N GLY A 392 -11.04 2.00 8.89
CA GLY A 392 -10.04 1.13 8.27
C GLY A 392 -8.85 0.76 9.16
N GLY A 393 -8.86 1.11 10.44
CA GLY A 393 -7.80 0.76 11.38
C GLY A 393 -6.77 1.87 11.57
N SER A 394 -5.50 1.51 11.74
CA SER A 394 -4.37 2.43 11.99
C SER A 394 -4.22 3.50 10.91
N SER A 395 -4.69 3.24 9.70
CA SER A 395 -4.71 4.17 8.57
C SER A 395 -5.82 5.24 8.62
N SER A 396 -6.63 5.29 9.69
CA SER A 396 -7.68 6.30 9.89
C SER A 396 -7.11 7.70 10.03
N LEU A 397 -7.68 8.69 9.32
CA LEU A 397 -7.13 10.04 9.21
C LEU A 397 -8.09 11.10 9.75
N LYS A 398 -7.50 12.16 10.31
CA LYS A 398 -8.15 13.43 10.55
C LYS A 398 -7.80 14.38 9.40
N VAL A 399 -8.73 14.54 8.49
CA VAL A 399 -8.47 15.30 7.26
C VAL A 399 -8.86 16.78 7.39
N LYS A 400 -8.22 17.62 6.60
CA LYS A 400 -8.55 19.04 6.48
C LYS A 400 -9.92 19.23 5.83
N TYR A 401 -10.23 18.38 4.86
CA TYR A 401 -11.53 18.28 4.17
C TYR A 401 -11.63 16.93 3.44
N GLU A 402 -12.85 16.55 3.14
CA GLU A 402 -13.17 15.46 2.22
C GLU A 402 -14.39 15.86 1.40
N ILE A 403 -14.26 15.83 0.08
CA ILE A 403 -15.34 16.14 -0.84
C ILE A 403 -16.10 14.84 -1.15
N SER A 404 -17.35 14.77 -0.74
CA SER A 404 -18.18 13.59 -1.02
C SER A 404 -18.46 13.43 -2.53
N PRO A 405 -18.71 12.21 -3.03
CA PRO A 405 -19.10 11.99 -4.43
C PRO A 405 -20.32 12.82 -4.85
N LEU A 406 -21.31 12.97 -3.98
CA LEU A 406 -22.50 13.78 -4.25
C LEU A 406 -22.16 15.26 -4.38
N ASP A 407 -21.36 15.81 -3.46
CA ASP A 407 -20.99 17.23 -3.49
C ASP A 407 -20.08 17.55 -4.68
N GLY A 408 -19.13 16.66 -4.99
CA GLY A 408 -18.29 16.79 -6.18
C GLY A 408 -19.10 16.80 -7.48
N LEU A 409 -20.06 15.88 -7.60
CA LEU A 409 -20.92 15.83 -8.78
C LEU A 409 -21.85 17.07 -8.86
N LYS A 410 -22.49 17.47 -7.75
CA LYS A 410 -23.30 18.71 -7.70
C LYS A 410 -22.50 19.95 -8.09
N SER A 411 -21.32 20.10 -7.53
CA SER A 411 -20.41 21.21 -7.84
C SER A 411 -20.05 21.23 -9.32
N ARG A 412 -19.70 20.07 -9.90
CA ARG A 412 -19.28 20.01 -11.31
C ARG A 412 -20.42 20.17 -12.30
N VAL A 413 -21.59 19.64 -11.99
CA VAL A 413 -22.79 19.76 -12.84
C VAL A 413 -23.33 21.20 -12.83
N GLY A 414 -23.32 21.85 -11.65
CA GLY A 414 -23.78 23.22 -11.47
C GLY A 414 -25.25 23.38 -11.90
N SER A 415 -25.53 24.41 -12.70
CA SER A 415 -26.86 24.69 -13.21
C SER A 415 -27.22 23.94 -14.51
N LYS A 416 -26.34 23.06 -15.04
CA LYS A 416 -26.57 22.37 -16.31
C LYS A 416 -27.64 21.28 -16.19
N ALA A 417 -27.74 20.63 -15.05
CA ALA A 417 -28.76 19.63 -14.77
C ALA A 417 -29.13 19.64 -13.30
N GLU A 418 -30.33 19.17 -12.96
CA GLU A 418 -30.75 18.92 -11.59
C GLU A 418 -30.07 17.64 -11.08
N VAL A 419 -29.44 17.67 -9.88
CA VAL A 419 -28.90 16.49 -9.19
C VAL A 419 -29.78 16.20 -7.99
N VAL A 420 -30.51 15.07 -8.06
CA VAL A 420 -31.37 14.58 -6.97
C VAL A 420 -30.69 13.40 -6.26
N TYR A 421 -30.93 13.26 -4.98
CA TYR A 421 -30.31 12.20 -4.17
C TYR A 421 -31.36 11.34 -3.49
N ALA A 422 -31.15 10.00 -3.48
CA ALA A 422 -31.87 9.05 -2.65
C ALA A 422 -30.86 8.07 -2.03
N ARG A 423 -31.12 7.65 -0.79
CA ARG A 423 -30.15 6.84 -0.04
C ARG A 423 -30.04 5.41 -0.58
N GLY A 424 -31.15 4.79 -0.93
CA GLY A 424 -31.23 3.44 -1.51
C GLY A 424 -30.92 2.31 -0.53
N TYR A 425 -29.92 2.44 0.32
CA TYR A 425 -29.59 1.48 1.39
C TYR A 425 -28.94 2.20 2.57
N VAL A 426 -28.95 1.57 3.75
CA VAL A 426 -28.25 2.03 4.94
C VAL A 426 -27.10 1.07 5.24
N GLY A 427 -25.91 1.63 5.38
CA GLY A 427 -24.70 0.92 5.77
C GLY A 427 -24.43 1.01 7.26
N ASP A 428 -23.21 0.65 7.67
CA ASP A 428 -22.74 0.83 9.04
C ASP A 428 -22.61 2.32 9.36
N PRO A 429 -23.34 2.86 10.36
CA PRO A 429 -23.24 4.26 10.72
C PRO A 429 -21.93 4.64 11.38
N THR A 430 -21.14 3.67 11.87
CA THR A 430 -19.90 3.93 12.59
C THR A 430 -18.80 4.45 11.64
N GLY A 431 -18.25 5.60 11.96
CA GLY A 431 -17.11 6.21 11.27
C GLY A 431 -16.07 6.69 12.28
N GLU A 432 -15.97 6.00 13.43
CA GLU A 432 -15.03 6.36 14.48
C GLU A 432 -13.90 5.33 14.60
N TYR A 433 -12.67 5.81 14.71
CA TYR A 433 -11.53 4.98 15.03
C TYR A 433 -10.52 5.74 15.87
N ASN A 434 -10.19 5.22 17.06
CA ASN A 434 -9.23 5.84 18.00
C ASN A 434 -9.49 7.33 18.23
N GLY A 435 -10.78 7.71 18.47
CA GLY A 435 -11.20 9.08 18.70
C GLY A 435 -11.30 9.95 17.43
N VAL A 436 -10.91 9.47 16.25
CA VAL A 436 -11.18 10.18 14.99
C VAL A 436 -12.62 9.93 14.56
N LYS A 437 -13.37 10.99 14.31
CA LYS A 437 -14.81 10.94 13.96
C LYS A 437 -15.06 11.70 12.67
N THR A 438 -15.99 11.21 11.87
CA THR A 438 -16.47 11.95 10.69
C THR A 438 -17.32 13.15 11.06
N GLY A 439 -17.98 13.11 12.22
CA GLY A 439 -19.02 14.06 12.59
C GLY A 439 -20.34 13.89 11.82
N GLN A 440 -20.45 12.90 10.96
CA GLN A 440 -21.67 12.60 10.20
C GLN A 440 -22.66 11.80 11.05
N ASP A 441 -23.95 12.16 10.98
CA ASP A 441 -25.06 11.32 11.44
C ASP A 441 -25.69 10.63 10.22
N LEU A 442 -25.35 9.36 10.04
CA LEU A 442 -25.85 8.53 8.94
C LEU A 442 -26.97 7.58 9.37
N LYS A 443 -27.53 7.75 10.57
CA LYS A 443 -28.67 6.92 11.02
C LYS A 443 -29.89 7.15 10.13
N ASP A 444 -30.55 6.07 9.76
CA ASP A 444 -31.82 6.09 9.03
C ASP A 444 -32.66 4.93 9.51
N ASN A 445 -33.88 5.18 9.93
CA ASN A 445 -34.76 4.18 10.50
C ASN A 445 -35.78 3.65 9.49
N ARG A 446 -35.72 4.08 8.22
CA ARG A 446 -36.57 3.58 7.15
C ARG A 446 -36.22 2.12 6.82
N SER A 447 -37.20 1.36 6.43
CA SER A 447 -37.01 0.00 5.95
C SER A 447 -36.28 -0.04 4.60
N GLU A 448 -35.67 -1.17 4.28
CA GLU A 448 -35.04 -1.37 2.95
C GLU A 448 -36.03 -1.15 1.80
N ASP A 449 -37.30 -1.55 1.99
CA ASP A 449 -38.34 -1.36 0.97
C ASP A 449 -38.70 0.12 0.77
N GLU A 450 -38.77 0.91 1.83
CA GLU A 450 -39.00 2.37 1.73
C GLU A 450 -37.85 3.07 1.03
N LEU A 451 -36.60 2.72 1.37
CA LEU A 451 -35.40 3.26 0.74
C LEU A 451 -35.30 2.89 -0.75
N LEU A 452 -35.62 1.63 -1.06
CA LEU A 452 -35.68 1.17 -2.46
C LEU A 452 -36.78 1.88 -3.24
N ALA A 453 -37.98 2.04 -2.69
CA ALA A 453 -39.08 2.73 -3.36
C ALA A 453 -38.73 4.18 -3.69
N GLU A 454 -38.12 4.92 -2.76
CA GLU A 454 -37.61 6.27 -3.01
C GLU A 454 -36.56 6.28 -4.13
N ALA A 455 -35.57 5.37 -4.08
CA ALA A 455 -34.53 5.26 -5.09
C ALA A 455 -35.09 4.99 -6.49
N LEU A 456 -36.06 4.09 -6.62
CA LEU A 456 -36.73 3.78 -7.88
C LEU A 456 -37.55 4.97 -8.40
N GLN A 457 -38.18 5.72 -7.51
CA GLN A 457 -38.98 6.90 -7.89
C GLN A 457 -38.08 7.97 -8.52
N VAL A 458 -36.95 8.30 -7.87
CA VAL A 458 -36.04 9.33 -8.42
C VAL A 458 -35.29 8.85 -9.67
N ALA A 459 -35.00 7.54 -9.76
CA ALA A 459 -34.30 6.94 -10.90
C ALA A 459 -35.15 6.91 -12.18
N LYS A 460 -36.46 6.67 -12.04
CA LYS A 460 -37.39 6.54 -13.17
C LYS A 460 -37.48 7.83 -14.04
N ASP A 461 -37.40 8.98 -13.38
CA ASP A 461 -37.57 10.30 -14.03
C ASP A 461 -36.20 10.94 -14.37
N ALA A 462 -35.09 10.27 -14.15
CA ALA A 462 -33.76 10.80 -14.42
C ALA A 462 -33.23 10.38 -15.81
N ASP A 463 -32.46 11.26 -16.43
CA ASP A 463 -31.74 10.95 -17.69
C ASP A 463 -30.58 9.99 -17.44
N TYR A 464 -29.93 10.11 -16.29
CA TYR A 464 -28.85 9.22 -15.83
C TYR A 464 -29.07 8.86 -14.36
N VAL A 465 -28.69 7.65 -14.00
CA VAL A 465 -28.64 7.19 -12.61
C VAL A 465 -27.20 6.83 -12.27
N VAL A 466 -26.66 7.41 -11.20
CA VAL A 466 -25.33 7.07 -10.68
C VAL A 466 -25.51 6.45 -9.29
N PHE A 467 -25.24 5.15 -9.18
CA PHE A 467 -25.24 4.43 -7.92
C PHE A 467 -23.84 4.41 -7.34
N PHE A 468 -23.65 4.99 -6.16
CA PHE A 468 -22.41 4.91 -5.39
C PHE A 468 -22.57 3.87 -4.28
N GLY A 469 -21.92 2.74 -4.46
CA GLY A 469 -21.91 1.63 -3.52
C GLY A 469 -20.54 1.02 -3.38
N GLY A 470 -20.50 -0.22 -2.88
CA GLY A 470 -19.27 -0.95 -2.64
C GLY A 470 -19.08 -1.29 -1.17
N LEU A 471 -17.85 -1.19 -0.71
CA LEU A 471 -17.44 -1.39 0.67
C LEU A 471 -17.31 -0.04 1.38
N ASN A 472 -17.08 -0.09 2.68
CA ASN A 472 -16.61 1.02 3.47
C ASN A 472 -15.46 0.57 4.38
N LYS A 473 -15.00 1.43 5.28
CA LYS A 473 -13.87 1.16 6.16
C LYS A 473 -14.29 0.71 7.57
N SER A 474 -15.45 0.04 7.68
CA SER A 474 -15.94 -0.60 8.91
C SER A 474 -15.40 -2.02 9.06
N ASN A 475 -15.53 -2.58 10.27
CA ASN A 475 -15.15 -3.96 10.56
C ASN A 475 -15.81 -4.94 9.57
N HIS A 476 -15.07 -5.98 9.19
CA HIS A 476 -15.49 -6.98 8.21
C HIS A 476 -15.76 -6.46 6.80
N GLN A 477 -15.19 -5.29 6.48
CA GLN A 477 -15.11 -4.73 5.13
C GLN A 477 -13.64 -4.41 4.78
N ASP A 478 -13.31 -3.18 4.38
CA ASP A 478 -11.90 -2.77 4.20
C ASP A 478 -11.38 -2.17 5.51
N CYS A 479 -10.95 -3.03 6.42
CA CYS A 479 -10.55 -2.65 7.78
C CYS A 479 -9.47 -3.56 8.35
N GLU A 480 -8.53 -2.97 9.05
CA GLU A 480 -7.52 -3.66 9.87
C GLU A 480 -8.20 -4.49 10.97
N ASP A 481 -7.54 -5.58 11.40
CA ASP A 481 -7.97 -6.52 12.43
C ASP A 481 -9.26 -7.32 12.09
N SER A 482 -9.74 -7.24 10.85
CA SER A 482 -10.90 -8.00 10.41
C SER A 482 -10.91 -8.26 8.91
N ASP A 483 -11.09 -9.53 8.53
CA ASP A 483 -11.32 -9.91 7.14
C ASP A 483 -12.81 -9.89 6.79
N ARG A 484 -13.10 -9.80 5.50
CA ARG A 484 -14.47 -9.90 4.97
C ARG A 484 -14.98 -11.33 5.07
N ALA A 485 -16.27 -11.47 5.38
CA ALA A 485 -16.95 -12.77 5.46
C ALA A 485 -17.31 -13.34 4.06
N SER A 486 -17.47 -12.50 3.04
CA SER A 486 -17.87 -12.91 1.70
C SER A 486 -17.36 -11.96 0.62
N LEU A 487 -17.39 -12.42 -0.63
CA LEU A 487 -17.05 -11.58 -1.80
C LEU A 487 -18.20 -10.63 -2.20
N GLY A 488 -19.43 -10.89 -1.75
CA GLY A 488 -20.63 -10.11 -2.07
C GLY A 488 -20.58 -8.69 -1.49
N LEU A 489 -21.39 -7.80 -2.04
CA LEU A 489 -21.62 -6.48 -1.46
C LEU A 489 -22.42 -6.63 -0.14
N PRO A 490 -22.07 -5.84 0.90
CA PRO A 490 -22.84 -5.81 2.13
C PRO A 490 -24.18 -5.08 1.93
N TYR A 491 -25.11 -5.29 2.86
CA TYR A 491 -26.43 -4.64 2.88
C TYR A 491 -27.29 -5.05 1.67
N ALA A 492 -28.31 -4.27 1.35
CA ALA A 492 -29.24 -4.52 0.23
C ALA A 492 -28.73 -4.05 -1.15
N GLN A 493 -27.43 -3.75 -1.31
CA GLN A 493 -26.89 -3.08 -2.48
C GLN A 493 -27.16 -3.85 -3.80
N ASP A 494 -26.93 -5.16 -3.83
CA ASP A 494 -27.15 -5.98 -5.03
C ASP A 494 -28.61 -5.91 -5.49
N ARG A 495 -29.56 -5.95 -4.54
CA ARG A 495 -31.01 -5.80 -4.81
C ARG A 495 -31.31 -4.41 -5.40
N VAL A 496 -30.79 -3.36 -4.79
CA VAL A 496 -31.01 -1.97 -5.25
C VAL A 496 -30.48 -1.79 -6.67
N ILE A 497 -29.26 -2.25 -6.97
CA ILE A 497 -28.66 -2.14 -8.31
C ILE A 497 -29.51 -2.89 -9.35
N SER A 498 -29.91 -4.15 -9.07
CA SER A 498 -30.74 -4.93 -10.02
C SER A 498 -32.10 -4.30 -10.27
N GLU A 499 -32.75 -3.73 -9.25
CA GLU A 499 -34.02 -3.03 -9.42
C GLU A 499 -33.87 -1.71 -10.19
N LEU A 500 -32.80 -0.95 -9.94
CA LEU A 500 -32.48 0.26 -10.71
C LEU A 500 -32.24 -0.04 -12.20
N ALA A 501 -31.55 -1.13 -12.52
CA ALA A 501 -31.29 -1.54 -13.90
C ALA A 501 -32.56 -1.82 -14.72
N LYS A 502 -33.66 -2.21 -14.05
CA LYS A 502 -34.97 -2.43 -14.69
C LYS A 502 -35.66 -1.12 -15.09
N VAL A 503 -35.44 -0.05 -14.32
CA VAL A 503 -36.18 1.21 -14.50
C VAL A 503 -35.41 2.26 -15.27
N ASN A 504 -34.08 2.22 -15.31
CA ASN A 504 -33.26 3.16 -16.03
C ASN A 504 -32.12 2.51 -16.82
N LYS A 505 -32.04 2.75 -18.12
CA LYS A 505 -31.04 2.15 -19.02
C LYS A 505 -29.69 2.85 -19.01
N ASN A 506 -29.61 4.05 -18.43
CA ASN A 506 -28.39 4.82 -18.25
C ASN A 506 -27.90 4.72 -16.80
N LEU A 507 -27.96 3.51 -16.22
CA LEU A 507 -27.44 3.22 -14.89
C LEU A 507 -25.91 3.11 -14.93
N ILE A 508 -25.26 3.85 -14.08
CA ILE A 508 -23.81 3.84 -13.84
C ILE A 508 -23.60 3.37 -12.41
N VAL A 509 -22.84 2.30 -12.22
CA VAL A 509 -22.45 1.83 -10.87
C VAL A 509 -21.01 2.22 -10.61
N VAL A 510 -20.77 2.99 -9.56
CA VAL A 510 -19.45 3.34 -9.03
C VAL A 510 -19.21 2.48 -7.80
N ASN A 511 -18.32 1.49 -7.93
CA ASN A 511 -17.92 0.62 -6.83
C ASN A 511 -16.75 1.26 -6.06
N ILE A 512 -17.02 1.71 -4.84
CA ILE A 512 -16.01 2.26 -3.92
C ILE A 512 -15.54 1.12 -3.03
N SER A 513 -14.32 0.63 -3.24
CA SER A 513 -13.71 -0.44 -2.46
C SER A 513 -12.21 -0.51 -2.66
N GLY A 514 -11.48 -1.03 -1.68
CA GLY A 514 -10.06 -1.40 -1.83
C GLY A 514 -9.86 -2.84 -2.29
N ASN A 515 -10.97 -3.58 -2.45
CA ASN A 515 -11.00 -5.01 -2.77
C ASN A 515 -11.89 -5.30 -3.98
N ALA A 516 -11.70 -6.49 -4.58
CA ALA A 516 -12.67 -7.04 -5.52
C ALA A 516 -13.98 -7.39 -4.80
N VAL A 517 -15.09 -7.24 -5.50
CA VAL A 517 -16.43 -7.62 -5.05
C VAL A 517 -17.12 -8.44 -6.12
N ALA A 518 -18.02 -9.34 -5.72
CA ALA A 518 -18.91 -10.01 -6.65
C ALA A 518 -19.92 -9.00 -7.22
N MET A 519 -20.23 -9.14 -8.51
CA MET A 519 -21.18 -8.28 -9.22
C MET A 519 -22.19 -9.15 -9.96
N PRO A 520 -23.20 -9.75 -9.25
CA PRO A 520 -24.17 -10.63 -9.89
C PRO A 520 -24.97 -9.92 -10.98
N TRP A 521 -25.10 -8.62 -10.88
CA TRP A 521 -25.81 -7.70 -11.79
C TRP A 521 -24.94 -7.20 -12.96
N VAL A 522 -23.72 -7.67 -13.16
CA VAL A 522 -22.75 -7.16 -14.16
C VAL A 522 -23.31 -7.12 -15.58
N ASN A 523 -24.16 -8.08 -15.95
CA ASN A 523 -24.80 -8.13 -17.28
C ASN A 523 -26.05 -7.24 -17.41
N GLU A 524 -26.54 -6.69 -16.31
CA GLU A 524 -27.73 -5.82 -16.27
C GLU A 524 -27.35 -4.33 -16.33
N VAL A 525 -26.14 -3.98 -15.90
CA VAL A 525 -25.66 -2.61 -15.76
C VAL A 525 -24.78 -2.24 -16.95
N PRO A 526 -25.09 -1.15 -17.70
CA PRO A 526 -24.31 -0.79 -18.88
C PRO A 526 -22.93 -0.18 -18.54
N ALA A 527 -22.78 0.57 -17.43
CA ALA A 527 -21.52 1.22 -17.09
C ALA A 527 -21.12 0.94 -15.64
N ILE A 528 -19.86 0.54 -15.44
CA ILE A 528 -19.29 0.20 -14.14
C ILE A 528 -17.92 0.86 -14.00
N VAL A 529 -17.73 1.56 -12.88
CA VAL A 529 -16.49 2.27 -12.53
C VAL A 529 -15.98 1.72 -11.20
N GLN A 530 -14.70 1.35 -11.13
CA GLN A 530 -14.01 1.10 -9.87
C GLN A 530 -13.47 2.42 -9.33
N GLY A 531 -14.07 2.90 -8.26
CA GLY A 531 -13.87 4.23 -7.70
C GLY A 531 -12.96 4.30 -6.49
N TRP A 532 -12.44 3.18 -5.99
CA TRP A 532 -11.51 3.08 -4.86
C TRP A 532 -11.90 3.92 -3.62
N PHE A 533 -11.00 4.05 -2.64
CA PHE A 533 -11.00 5.09 -1.62
C PHE A 533 -10.05 6.20 -2.09
N LEU A 534 -10.60 7.35 -2.47
CA LEU A 534 -9.86 8.38 -3.20
C LEU A 534 -9.36 9.55 -2.34
N GLY A 535 -9.54 9.48 -1.03
CA GLY A 535 -9.06 10.51 -0.12
C GLY A 535 -9.86 11.83 -0.17
N SER A 536 -9.17 12.93 0.12
CA SER A 536 -9.79 14.26 0.26
C SER A 536 -10.55 14.74 -0.98
N GLU A 537 -10.05 14.41 -2.17
CA GLU A 537 -10.59 14.85 -3.46
C GLU A 537 -11.51 13.81 -4.14
N ALA A 538 -12.04 12.86 -3.37
CA ALA A 538 -12.84 11.76 -3.91
C ALA A 538 -13.98 12.22 -4.82
N GLY A 539 -14.77 13.17 -4.36
CA GLY A 539 -15.90 13.69 -5.12
C GLY A 539 -15.48 14.45 -6.37
N THR A 540 -14.42 15.25 -6.29
CA THR A 540 -13.90 16.03 -7.43
C THR A 540 -13.38 15.09 -8.53
N ALA A 541 -12.58 14.07 -8.17
CA ALA A 541 -12.01 13.13 -9.12
C ALA A 541 -13.09 12.25 -9.78
N LEU A 542 -14.04 11.72 -9.00
CA LEU A 542 -15.15 10.94 -9.54
C LEU A 542 -16.03 11.77 -10.47
N ALA A 543 -16.38 13.00 -10.08
CA ALA A 543 -17.17 13.88 -10.95
C ALA A 543 -16.46 14.18 -12.27
N SER A 544 -15.15 14.47 -12.21
CA SER A 544 -14.30 14.73 -13.39
C SER A 544 -14.34 13.56 -14.38
N VAL A 545 -14.18 12.33 -13.89
CA VAL A 545 -14.24 11.12 -14.73
C VAL A 545 -15.66 10.91 -15.27
N LEU A 546 -16.70 10.98 -14.42
CA LEU A 546 -18.09 10.72 -14.82
C LEU A 546 -18.60 11.65 -15.92
N VAL A 547 -18.19 12.90 -15.91
CA VAL A 547 -18.62 13.88 -16.94
C VAL A 547 -17.63 14.02 -18.11
N GLY A 548 -16.49 13.32 -18.05
CA GLY A 548 -15.49 13.25 -19.12
C GLY A 548 -14.52 14.42 -19.18
N ASP A 549 -14.32 15.16 -18.09
CA ASP A 549 -13.21 16.12 -17.96
C ASP A 549 -11.87 15.37 -17.89
N ALA A 550 -11.81 14.30 -17.14
CA ALA A 550 -10.74 13.32 -17.15
C ALA A 550 -11.16 12.07 -17.93
N ASN A 551 -10.27 11.58 -18.79
CA ASN A 551 -10.46 10.31 -19.49
C ASN A 551 -9.88 9.17 -18.63
N PRO A 552 -10.69 8.17 -18.19
CA PRO A 552 -10.19 7.09 -17.37
C PRO A 552 -9.03 6.36 -18.04
N SER A 553 -7.98 6.09 -17.27
CA SER A 553 -6.77 5.44 -17.74
C SER A 553 -6.20 4.42 -16.74
N GLY A 554 -6.87 4.25 -15.60
CA GLY A 554 -6.50 3.28 -14.60
C GLY A 554 -6.65 1.85 -15.11
N LYS A 555 -5.82 0.94 -14.58
CA LYS A 555 -5.85 -0.50 -14.87
C LYS A 555 -5.88 -1.27 -13.55
N LEU A 556 -6.66 -2.35 -13.48
CA LEU A 556 -6.79 -3.15 -12.26
C LEU A 556 -5.43 -3.71 -11.80
N PRO A 557 -5.01 -3.49 -10.53
CA PRO A 557 -3.80 -4.05 -9.97
C PRO A 557 -3.99 -5.48 -9.44
N PHE A 558 -5.19 -6.01 -9.53
CA PHE A 558 -5.55 -7.38 -9.16
C PHE A 558 -6.75 -7.88 -9.97
N THR A 559 -6.87 -9.20 -10.03
CA THR A 559 -7.96 -9.90 -10.69
C THR A 559 -9.25 -9.78 -9.88
N PHE A 560 -10.37 -9.47 -10.52
CA PHE A 560 -11.72 -9.60 -9.95
C PHE A 560 -12.22 -11.02 -10.22
N PRO A 561 -12.31 -11.92 -9.23
CA PRO A 561 -12.89 -13.25 -9.41
C PRO A 561 -14.42 -13.15 -9.52
N ALA A 562 -15.04 -14.07 -10.24
CA ALA A 562 -16.50 -14.14 -10.29
C ALA A 562 -17.09 -14.71 -8.96
N LYS A 563 -16.34 -15.58 -8.29
CA LYS A 563 -16.69 -16.20 -7.01
C LYS A 563 -15.41 -16.57 -6.23
N LEU A 564 -15.53 -16.81 -4.93
CA LEU A 564 -14.38 -17.12 -4.06
C LEU A 564 -13.65 -18.41 -4.47
N GLU A 565 -14.37 -19.42 -4.95
CA GLU A 565 -13.80 -20.69 -5.40
C GLU A 565 -12.90 -20.54 -6.65
N ASP A 566 -12.93 -19.39 -7.30
CA ASP A 566 -12.02 -19.04 -8.40
C ASP A 566 -10.65 -18.55 -7.91
N VAL A 567 -10.46 -18.37 -6.60
CA VAL A 567 -9.21 -17.93 -5.97
C VAL A 567 -8.47 -19.12 -5.38
N GLY A 568 -7.17 -19.25 -5.65
CA GLY A 568 -6.35 -20.40 -5.25
C GLY A 568 -6.42 -20.71 -3.76
N ALA A 569 -6.24 -19.73 -2.90
CA ALA A 569 -6.30 -19.87 -1.46
C ALA A 569 -7.64 -20.45 -0.96
N HIS A 570 -8.75 -20.06 -1.58
CA HIS A 570 -10.10 -20.57 -1.24
C HIS A 570 -10.39 -21.92 -1.90
N LYS A 571 -9.98 -22.10 -3.15
CA LYS A 571 -10.15 -23.35 -3.89
C LYS A 571 -9.47 -24.52 -3.21
N LEU A 572 -8.27 -24.30 -2.71
CA LEU A 572 -7.49 -25.32 -2.02
C LEU A 572 -7.88 -25.50 -0.54
N GLY A 573 -8.72 -24.59 -0.02
CA GLY A 573 -9.26 -24.64 1.32
C GLY A 573 -8.28 -24.26 2.43
N GLU A 574 -7.24 -23.52 2.11
CA GLU A 574 -6.19 -23.13 3.06
C GLU A 574 -6.41 -21.73 3.68
N TYR A 575 -7.44 -21.01 3.27
CA TYR A 575 -7.80 -19.72 3.88
C TYR A 575 -9.03 -19.91 4.78
N PRO A 576 -9.07 -19.33 6.01
CA PRO A 576 -8.07 -18.50 6.68
C PRO A 576 -7.08 -19.30 7.56
N GLY A 577 -6.80 -20.53 7.24
CA GLY A 577 -5.91 -21.46 7.94
C GLY A 577 -6.45 -22.87 7.99
N ASN A 578 -5.71 -23.76 8.64
CA ASN A 578 -6.06 -25.18 8.75
C ASN A 578 -7.41 -25.34 9.45
N LYS A 579 -8.38 -25.98 8.76
CA LYS A 579 -9.77 -26.11 9.23
C LYS A 579 -9.90 -26.94 10.50
N GLU A 580 -9.07 -27.97 10.69
CA GLU A 580 -9.11 -28.84 11.87
C GLU A 580 -8.57 -28.08 13.07
N GLU A 581 -7.46 -27.34 12.92
CA GLU A 581 -6.90 -26.50 13.97
C GLU A 581 -7.85 -25.37 14.35
N LEU A 582 -8.48 -24.71 13.39
CA LEU A 582 -9.51 -23.68 13.62
C LEU A 582 -10.70 -24.24 14.39
N ALA A 583 -11.17 -25.46 14.06
CA ALA A 583 -12.29 -26.10 14.76
C ALA A 583 -11.91 -26.53 16.19
N GLN A 584 -10.64 -26.79 16.47
CA GLN A 584 -10.12 -27.19 17.77
C GLN A 584 -9.64 -26.04 18.64
N SER A 585 -9.37 -24.88 18.05
CA SER A 585 -8.91 -23.67 18.73
C SER A 585 -9.94 -23.23 19.78
N LYS A 586 -9.47 -23.05 21.01
CA LYS A 586 -10.30 -22.64 22.15
C LYS A 586 -9.99 -21.21 22.60
N HIS A 587 -8.85 -20.67 22.18
CA HIS A 587 -8.36 -19.38 22.62
C HIS A 587 -7.91 -18.55 21.42
N ARG A 588 -8.15 -17.24 21.47
CA ARG A 588 -7.65 -16.29 20.45
C ARG A 588 -6.11 -16.31 20.29
N GLY A 589 -5.38 -16.89 21.25
CA GLY A 589 -3.93 -17.02 21.21
C GLY A 589 -3.40 -18.33 20.63
N ASP A 590 -4.27 -19.24 20.20
CA ASP A 590 -3.83 -20.52 19.63
C ASP A 590 -3.21 -20.29 18.24
N THR A 591 -2.05 -20.90 17.99
CA THR A 591 -1.39 -20.83 16.69
C THR A 591 -2.15 -21.68 15.67
N ILE A 592 -2.46 -21.09 14.53
CA ILE A 592 -3.12 -21.74 13.40
C ILE A 592 -2.15 -21.77 12.21
N ASN A 593 -1.92 -22.95 11.67
CA ASN A 593 -1.09 -23.09 10.47
C ASN A 593 -1.88 -22.72 9.22
N GLU A 594 -1.28 -21.94 8.34
CA GLU A 594 -1.79 -21.62 7.04
C GLU A 594 -0.75 -21.95 5.97
N ILE A 595 -1.05 -22.91 5.12
CA ILE A 595 -0.16 -23.34 4.05
C ILE A 595 -0.58 -22.68 2.75
N TYR A 596 0.31 -21.95 2.10
CA TYR A 596 0.06 -21.30 0.81
C TYR A 596 0.25 -22.33 -0.33
N ARG A 597 -0.72 -23.25 -0.48
CA ARG A 597 -0.67 -24.37 -1.43
C ARG A 597 -0.78 -23.94 -2.88
N GLU A 598 -1.35 -22.78 -3.13
CA GLU A 598 -1.36 -22.17 -4.46
C GLU A 598 0.04 -21.79 -4.92
N ASP A 599 1.00 -21.72 -4.01
CA ASP A 599 2.42 -21.48 -4.27
C ASP A 599 2.63 -20.18 -5.08
N ILE A 600 3.35 -20.21 -6.19
CA ILE A 600 3.57 -19.06 -7.07
C ILE A 600 2.32 -18.65 -7.87
N PHE A 601 1.23 -19.41 -7.78
CA PHE A 601 0.03 -19.18 -8.58
C PHE A 601 -0.99 -18.29 -7.85
N VAL A 602 -0.66 -17.01 -7.68
CA VAL A 602 -1.54 -16.00 -7.07
C VAL A 602 -2.20 -15.15 -8.16
N GLY A 603 -3.44 -14.75 -7.97
CA GLY A 603 -4.16 -13.83 -8.85
C GLY A 603 -4.32 -14.35 -10.29
N TYR A 604 -3.92 -13.54 -11.30
CA TYR A 604 -4.04 -13.95 -12.71
C TYR A 604 -3.21 -15.20 -13.05
N ARG A 605 -2.12 -15.46 -12.32
CA ARG A 605 -1.30 -16.67 -12.52
C ARG A 605 -2.11 -17.94 -12.23
N TRP A 606 -2.93 -17.89 -11.18
CA TRP A 606 -3.87 -18.97 -10.85
C TRP A 606 -4.98 -19.09 -11.88
N ALA A 607 -5.64 -17.96 -12.21
CA ALA A 607 -6.71 -17.93 -13.18
C ALA A 607 -6.29 -18.45 -14.57
N ASP A 608 -5.04 -18.16 -14.98
CA ASP A 608 -4.47 -18.68 -16.24
C ASP A 608 -4.20 -20.18 -16.16
N LYS A 609 -3.56 -20.66 -15.07
CA LYS A 609 -3.27 -22.07 -14.82
C LYS A 609 -4.54 -22.93 -14.86
N GLU A 610 -5.56 -22.52 -14.13
CA GLU A 610 -6.82 -23.25 -14.00
C GLU A 610 -7.83 -22.93 -15.12
N LYS A 611 -7.46 -22.07 -16.10
CA LYS A 611 -8.30 -21.62 -17.21
C LYS A 611 -9.62 -21.00 -16.76
N ILE A 612 -9.61 -20.33 -15.62
CA ILE A 612 -10.76 -19.62 -15.05
C ILE A 612 -10.94 -18.30 -15.81
N LYS A 613 -12.18 -17.98 -16.18
CA LYS A 613 -12.55 -16.67 -16.71
C LYS A 613 -12.85 -15.74 -15.54
N PRO A 614 -12.01 -14.74 -15.26
CA PRO A 614 -12.31 -13.77 -14.20
C PRO A 614 -13.49 -12.86 -14.60
N LEU A 615 -14.10 -12.23 -13.60
CA LEU A 615 -15.07 -11.16 -13.83
C LEU A 615 -14.43 -10.00 -14.60
N PHE A 616 -13.29 -9.50 -14.06
CA PHE A 616 -12.40 -8.57 -14.76
C PHE A 616 -10.94 -9.03 -14.55
N PRO A 617 -10.13 -9.11 -15.63
CA PRO A 617 -8.76 -9.61 -15.50
C PRO A 617 -7.80 -8.56 -14.94
N PHE A 618 -6.68 -9.01 -14.39
CA PHE A 618 -5.55 -8.15 -14.03
C PHE A 618 -5.11 -7.28 -15.20
N GLY A 619 -4.85 -6.01 -14.94
CA GLY A 619 -4.46 -5.02 -15.94
C GLY A 619 -5.63 -4.46 -16.77
N HIS A 620 -6.89 -4.89 -16.52
CA HIS A 620 -8.06 -4.40 -17.25
C HIS A 620 -8.42 -2.97 -16.87
N GLY A 621 -8.82 -2.20 -17.84
CA GLY A 621 -9.39 -0.86 -17.72
C GLY A 621 -9.65 -0.27 -19.10
N LEU A 622 -10.83 0.33 -19.27
CA LEU A 622 -11.27 0.96 -20.50
C LEU A 622 -10.98 2.47 -20.50
N SER A 623 -11.16 3.09 -21.65
CA SER A 623 -11.02 4.53 -21.87
C SER A 623 -12.22 5.06 -22.65
N TYR A 624 -12.45 6.38 -22.60
CA TYR A 624 -13.41 7.06 -23.50
C TYR A 624 -12.88 7.27 -24.92
N THR A 625 -11.66 6.83 -25.19
CA THR A 625 -11.08 6.73 -26.53
C THR A 625 -10.70 5.29 -26.84
N THR A 626 -10.22 5.04 -28.05
CA THR A 626 -9.80 3.70 -28.50
C THR A 626 -8.35 3.72 -28.95
N PHE A 627 -7.66 2.60 -28.73
CA PHE A 627 -6.26 2.46 -29.11
C PHE A 627 -6.08 1.27 -30.06
N ALA A 628 -5.32 1.48 -31.12
CA ALA A 628 -4.86 0.43 -32.02
C ALA A 628 -3.39 0.12 -31.75
N TYR A 629 -3.07 -1.17 -31.71
CA TYR A 629 -1.72 -1.65 -31.56
C TYR A 629 -1.18 -2.15 -32.88
N GLY A 630 0.02 -1.71 -33.24
CA GLY A 630 0.78 -2.27 -34.34
C GLY A 630 1.28 -3.68 -34.03
N LYS A 631 1.90 -4.31 -35.00
CA LYS A 631 2.55 -5.62 -34.79
C LYS A 631 3.81 -5.43 -33.92
N PRO A 632 3.93 -6.09 -32.75
CA PRO A 632 5.13 -5.99 -31.94
C PRO A 632 6.32 -6.67 -32.60
N SER A 633 7.51 -6.17 -32.32
CA SER A 633 8.80 -6.70 -32.82
C SER A 633 9.84 -6.69 -31.71
N ALA A 634 10.87 -7.51 -31.86
CA ALA A 634 12.07 -7.46 -31.03
C ALA A 634 13.25 -6.90 -31.83
N ASP A 635 14.18 -6.25 -31.14
CA ASP A 635 15.44 -5.76 -31.72
C ASP A 635 16.35 -6.89 -32.18
N LYS A 636 16.22 -8.06 -31.56
CA LYS A 636 16.94 -9.31 -31.89
C LYS A 636 16.10 -10.53 -31.60
N LYS A 637 16.52 -11.70 -32.13
CA LYS A 637 15.79 -12.98 -31.94
C LYS A 637 16.35 -13.81 -30.79
N THR A 638 17.57 -13.53 -30.37
CA THR A 638 18.27 -14.28 -29.32
C THR A 638 18.98 -13.34 -28.40
N MET A 639 19.05 -13.67 -27.11
CA MET A 639 19.86 -13.00 -26.11
C MET A 639 20.71 -14.00 -25.34
N THR A 640 21.81 -13.54 -24.77
CA THR A 640 22.65 -14.27 -23.82
C THR A 640 22.35 -13.83 -22.39
N ALA A 641 22.95 -14.49 -21.42
CA ALA A 641 22.77 -14.19 -20.01
C ALA A 641 23.18 -12.77 -19.61
N ASP A 642 24.16 -12.18 -20.32
CA ASP A 642 24.70 -10.83 -20.04
C ASP A 642 24.08 -9.75 -20.93
N ASP A 643 23.06 -10.09 -21.69
CA ASP A 643 22.44 -9.26 -22.71
C ASP A 643 21.07 -8.76 -22.25
N THR A 644 20.55 -7.77 -22.97
CA THR A 644 19.15 -7.31 -22.86
C THR A 644 18.45 -7.52 -24.20
N ILE A 645 17.14 -7.62 -24.20
CA ILE A 645 16.29 -7.65 -25.40
C ILE A 645 15.17 -6.63 -25.26
N SER A 646 14.90 -5.91 -26.34
CA SER A 646 13.88 -4.85 -26.37
C SER A 646 12.74 -5.24 -27.31
N PHE A 647 11.50 -5.04 -26.81
CA PHE A 647 10.28 -5.27 -27.57
C PHE A 647 9.59 -3.93 -27.83
N THR A 648 9.30 -3.65 -29.10
CA THR A 648 8.68 -2.39 -29.53
C THR A 648 7.33 -2.67 -30.17
N VAL A 649 6.34 -1.86 -29.79
CA VAL A 649 5.01 -1.85 -30.40
C VAL A 649 4.54 -0.41 -30.58
N ASN A 650 3.97 -0.10 -31.74
CA ASN A 650 3.32 1.18 -31.99
C ASN A 650 1.91 1.17 -31.38
N VAL A 651 1.55 2.23 -30.67
CA VAL A 651 0.20 2.45 -30.13
C VAL A 651 -0.34 3.76 -30.70
N LYS A 652 -1.52 3.69 -31.31
CA LYS A 652 -2.20 4.82 -31.92
C LYS A 652 -3.53 5.08 -31.22
N ASN A 653 -3.81 6.32 -30.87
CA ASN A 653 -5.14 6.75 -30.46
C ASN A 653 -6.03 6.89 -31.72
N THR A 654 -7.03 6.02 -31.85
CA THR A 654 -7.95 6.00 -33.00
C THR A 654 -9.28 6.71 -32.74
N GLY A 655 -9.48 7.22 -31.52
CA GLY A 655 -10.68 7.96 -31.14
C GLY A 655 -10.51 9.48 -31.28
N THR A 656 -11.45 10.20 -30.70
CA THR A 656 -11.56 11.66 -30.82
C THR A 656 -11.15 12.44 -29.56
N ARG A 657 -10.72 11.74 -28.51
CA ARG A 657 -10.29 12.32 -27.23
C ARG A 657 -8.84 11.95 -26.94
N GLU A 658 -8.11 12.85 -26.31
CA GLU A 658 -6.82 12.50 -25.71
C GLU A 658 -7.03 11.41 -24.65
N GLY A 659 -6.11 10.46 -24.57
CA GLY A 659 -6.16 9.38 -23.58
C GLY A 659 -4.80 8.81 -23.29
N GLN A 660 -4.76 7.99 -22.24
CA GLN A 660 -3.57 7.27 -21.85
C GLN A 660 -3.82 5.76 -21.93
N GLU A 661 -2.83 5.02 -22.43
CA GLU A 661 -2.86 3.55 -22.48
C GLU A 661 -1.66 2.97 -21.78
N VAL A 662 -1.84 1.79 -21.14
CA VAL A 662 -0.77 1.04 -20.49
C VAL A 662 -0.42 -0.17 -21.34
N VAL A 663 0.73 -0.12 -21.99
CA VAL A 663 1.30 -1.28 -22.70
C VAL A 663 1.93 -2.20 -21.68
N GLN A 664 1.49 -3.46 -21.66
CA GLN A 664 1.91 -4.47 -20.70
C GLN A 664 2.70 -5.57 -21.42
N LEU A 665 3.88 -5.91 -20.90
CA LEU A 665 4.74 -6.98 -21.37
C LEU A 665 4.72 -8.14 -20.37
N TYR A 666 4.27 -9.27 -20.84
CA TYR A 666 4.34 -10.54 -20.11
C TYR A 666 5.33 -11.47 -20.77
N ILE A 667 6.03 -12.26 -19.98
CA ILE A 667 6.93 -13.31 -20.48
C ILE A 667 6.33 -14.69 -20.19
N SER A 668 6.31 -15.54 -21.20
CA SER A 668 5.88 -16.94 -21.15
C SER A 668 7.06 -17.84 -21.47
N ASP A 669 7.39 -18.73 -20.54
CA ASP A 669 8.35 -19.81 -20.76
C ASP A 669 7.62 -21.06 -21.26
N LYS A 670 8.01 -21.59 -22.40
CA LYS A 670 7.33 -22.74 -23.02
C LYS A 670 7.85 -24.08 -22.55
N LYS A 671 9.04 -24.12 -21.95
CA LYS A 671 9.67 -25.37 -21.52
C LYS A 671 10.63 -25.10 -20.37
N SER A 672 10.12 -25.16 -19.16
CA SER A 672 10.90 -25.03 -17.93
C SER A 672 11.04 -26.36 -17.22
N SER A 673 12.13 -26.54 -16.47
CA SER A 673 12.36 -27.72 -15.62
C SER A 673 11.40 -27.77 -14.42
N LEU A 674 10.93 -26.62 -13.95
CA LEU A 674 9.92 -26.49 -12.90
C LEU A 674 8.62 -25.87 -13.46
N PRO A 675 7.45 -26.15 -12.85
CA PRO A 675 6.18 -25.52 -13.26
C PRO A 675 6.28 -24.00 -13.19
N ARG A 676 5.85 -23.31 -14.25
CA ARG A 676 5.82 -21.84 -14.29
C ARG A 676 4.41 -21.33 -14.61
N PRO A 677 4.08 -20.08 -14.22
CA PRO A 677 2.86 -19.43 -14.68
C PRO A 677 2.80 -19.39 -16.21
N VAL A 678 1.60 -19.44 -16.77
CA VAL A 678 1.38 -19.35 -18.24
C VAL A 678 2.08 -18.12 -18.82
N LYS A 679 2.07 -17.02 -18.07
CA LYS A 679 2.82 -15.80 -18.33
C LYS A 679 2.97 -14.97 -17.05
N GLU A 680 3.96 -14.09 -17.03
CA GLU A 680 4.27 -13.21 -15.89
C GLU A 680 4.56 -11.79 -16.37
N LEU A 681 3.99 -10.79 -15.71
CA LEU A 681 4.29 -9.38 -15.99
C LEU A 681 5.79 -9.11 -15.73
N LYS A 682 6.48 -8.55 -16.70
CA LYS A 682 7.90 -8.22 -16.63
C LYS A 682 8.23 -6.82 -17.18
N GLY A 683 7.21 -6.08 -17.63
CA GLY A 683 7.36 -4.71 -18.07
C GLY A 683 6.02 -4.05 -18.33
N PHE A 684 5.97 -2.74 -18.15
CA PHE A 684 4.84 -1.92 -18.59
C PHE A 684 5.30 -0.48 -18.82
N GLN A 685 4.55 0.23 -19.65
CA GLN A 685 4.72 1.66 -19.86
C GLN A 685 3.38 2.32 -20.15
N LYS A 686 3.07 3.37 -19.43
CA LYS A 686 1.93 4.24 -19.69
C LYS A 686 2.32 5.28 -20.72
N VAL A 687 1.45 5.50 -21.72
CA VAL A 687 1.69 6.45 -22.80
C VAL A 687 0.47 7.33 -23.03
N LYS A 688 0.69 8.65 -23.09
CA LYS A 688 -0.33 9.65 -23.37
C LYS A 688 -0.33 9.97 -24.87
N LEU A 689 -1.52 9.95 -25.48
CA LEU A 689 -1.74 10.11 -26.92
C LEU A 689 -2.89 11.07 -27.22
N ALA A 690 -2.61 12.10 -28.01
CA ALA A 690 -3.63 12.95 -28.60
C ALA A 690 -4.44 12.17 -29.67
N PRO A 691 -5.64 12.63 -30.06
CA PRO A 691 -6.41 12.02 -31.13
C PRO A 691 -5.58 11.88 -32.42
N GLY A 692 -5.52 10.66 -32.97
CA GLY A 692 -4.76 10.33 -34.18
C GLY A 692 -3.24 10.16 -33.95
N GLU A 693 -2.71 10.52 -32.79
CA GLU A 693 -1.29 10.37 -32.45
C GLU A 693 -0.90 8.89 -32.33
N GLU A 694 0.30 8.58 -32.80
CA GLU A 694 0.92 7.25 -32.70
C GLU A 694 2.32 7.38 -32.07
N LYS A 695 2.61 6.53 -31.10
CA LYS A 695 3.93 6.45 -30.44
C LYS A 695 4.43 5.02 -30.41
N ALA A 696 5.74 4.85 -30.61
CA ALA A 696 6.44 3.60 -30.33
C ALA A 696 6.69 3.47 -28.84
N VAL A 697 6.30 2.34 -28.28
CA VAL A 697 6.55 1.95 -26.88
C VAL A 697 7.56 0.80 -26.91
N THR A 698 8.67 0.98 -26.19
CA THR A 698 9.75 -0.01 -26.12
C THR A 698 9.95 -0.47 -24.67
N LEU A 699 9.84 -1.77 -24.45
CA LEU A 699 10.04 -2.43 -23.17
C LEU A 699 11.24 -3.35 -23.24
N THR A 700 12.21 -3.16 -22.36
CA THR A 700 13.47 -3.89 -22.34
C THR A 700 13.54 -4.81 -21.12
N ILE A 701 13.98 -6.04 -21.33
CA ILE A 701 14.20 -7.02 -20.27
C ILE A 701 15.63 -7.55 -20.30
N ASP A 702 16.07 -8.03 -19.15
CA ASP A 702 17.31 -8.77 -18.95
C ASP A 702 17.06 -10.23 -18.55
N LYS A 703 18.10 -10.98 -18.24
CA LYS A 703 18.03 -12.36 -17.76
C LYS A 703 17.14 -12.52 -16.53
N LYS A 704 17.07 -11.52 -15.63
CA LYS A 704 16.28 -11.62 -14.40
C LYS A 704 14.78 -11.79 -14.70
N ALA A 705 14.30 -11.15 -15.77
CA ALA A 705 12.91 -11.29 -16.20
C ALA A 705 12.55 -12.72 -16.65
N LEU A 706 13.54 -13.53 -17.02
CA LEU A 706 13.39 -14.92 -17.47
C LEU A 706 13.58 -15.94 -16.36
N SER A 707 14.11 -15.50 -15.19
CA SER A 707 14.50 -16.35 -14.08
C SER A 707 13.30 -16.79 -13.23
N PHE A 708 13.43 -17.97 -12.63
CA PHE A 708 12.62 -18.48 -11.54
C PHE A 708 13.52 -18.88 -10.37
N PHE A 709 12.97 -19.03 -9.17
CA PHE A 709 13.73 -19.48 -8.01
C PHE A 709 13.67 -21.01 -7.91
N ASP A 710 14.83 -21.65 -7.85
CA ASP A 710 14.98 -23.10 -7.70
C ASP A 710 15.22 -23.44 -6.22
N ASP A 711 14.21 -24.00 -5.54
CA ASP A 711 14.28 -24.35 -4.13
C ASP A 711 15.39 -25.35 -3.81
N ALA A 712 15.64 -26.29 -4.71
CA ALA A 712 16.65 -27.34 -4.51
C ALA A 712 18.08 -26.80 -4.55
N LYS A 713 18.30 -25.75 -5.35
CA LYS A 713 19.61 -25.08 -5.48
C LYS A 713 19.72 -23.83 -4.62
N HIS A 714 18.58 -23.32 -4.16
CA HIS A 714 18.47 -22.05 -3.44
C HIS A 714 19.06 -20.88 -4.25
N GLU A 715 18.74 -20.80 -5.55
CA GLU A 715 19.24 -19.77 -6.46
C GLU A 715 18.23 -19.38 -7.55
N TRP A 716 18.41 -18.20 -8.12
CA TRP A 716 17.68 -17.76 -9.32
C TRP A 716 18.28 -18.39 -10.58
N VAL A 717 17.43 -19.08 -11.34
CA VAL A 717 17.83 -19.82 -12.55
C VAL A 717 17.09 -19.26 -13.77
N ALA A 718 17.81 -18.94 -14.83
CA ALA A 718 17.27 -18.72 -16.17
C ALA A 718 17.78 -19.84 -17.08
N GLU A 719 16.87 -20.66 -17.59
CA GLU A 719 17.22 -21.79 -18.45
C GLU A 719 17.29 -21.34 -19.90
N PRO A 720 18.31 -21.77 -20.67
CA PRO A 720 18.32 -21.59 -22.11
C PRO A 720 17.08 -22.22 -22.75
N GLY A 721 16.44 -21.50 -23.67
CA GLY A 721 15.22 -21.99 -24.29
C GLY A 721 14.44 -20.94 -25.05
N LYS A 722 13.25 -21.31 -25.50
CA LYS A 722 12.34 -20.45 -26.24
C LYS A 722 11.31 -19.82 -25.33
N PHE A 723 11.17 -18.53 -25.48
CA PHE A 723 10.24 -17.69 -24.74
C PHE A 723 9.28 -16.96 -25.67
N GLU A 724 8.16 -16.53 -25.12
CA GLU A 724 7.24 -15.59 -25.75
C GLU A 724 7.19 -14.28 -24.96
N ALA A 725 7.42 -13.17 -25.64
CA ALA A 725 7.04 -11.84 -25.17
C ALA A 725 5.61 -11.57 -25.63
N VAL A 726 4.70 -11.49 -24.67
CA VAL A 726 3.26 -11.31 -24.87
C VAL A 726 2.93 -9.85 -24.56
N ILE A 727 2.59 -9.08 -25.59
CA ILE A 727 2.18 -7.67 -25.45
C ILE A 727 0.67 -7.61 -25.36
N GLY A 728 0.15 -6.88 -24.36
CA GLY A 728 -1.28 -6.71 -24.13
C GLY A 728 -1.64 -5.38 -23.51
N SER A 729 -2.94 -5.09 -23.46
CA SER A 729 -3.54 -4.01 -22.68
C SER A 729 -4.12 -4.51 -21.34
N SER A 730 -4.11 -5.83 -21.14
CA SER A 730 -4.39 -6.54 -19.89
C SER A 730 -3.83 -7.96 -19.97
N SER A 731 -3.91 -8.72 -18.88
CA SER A 731 -3.51 -10.15 -18.87
C SER A 731 -4.34 -11.02 -19.81
N ARG A 732 -5.48 -10.53 -20.32
CA ARG A 732 -6.38 -11.28 -21.23
C ARG A 732 -6.62 -10.60 -22.58
N ASP A 733 -6.32 -9.31 -22.70
CA ASP A 733 -6.43 -8.58 -23.98
C ASP A 733 -5.05 -8.51 -24.64
N ILE A 734 -4.69 -9.61 -25.33
CA ILE A 734 -3.38 -9.78 -25.97
C ILE A 734 -3.39 -9.15 -27.36
N LYS A 735 -2.43 -8.26 -27.60
CA LYS A 735 -2.27 -7.50 -28.86
C LYS A 735 -1.25 -8.10 -29.81
N GLY A 736 -0.31 -8.91 -29.29
CA GLY A 736 0.65 -9.62 -30.12
C GLY A 736 1.67 -10.40 -29.31
N ILE A 737 2.37 -11.31 -29.99
CA ILE A 737 3.37 -12.19 -29.39
C ILE A 737 4.63 -12.15 -30.25
N VAL A 738 5.80 -12.07 -29.60
CA VAL A 738 7.11 -12.13 -30.22
C VAL A 738 7.87 -13.31 -29.63
N LEU A 739 8.35 -14.20 -30.51
CA LEU A 739 9.19 -15.33 -30.10
C LEU A 739 10.65 -14.91 -30.03
N PHE A 740 11.34 -15.35 -29.00
CA PHE A 740 12.78 -15.14 -28.81
C PHE A 740 13.40 -16.34 -28.07
N GLU A 741 14.73 -16.36 -27.97
CA GLU A 741 15.47 -17.43 -27.34
C GLU A 741 16.56 -16.90 -26.43
N LEU A 742 16.68 -17.47 -25.23
CA LEU A 742 17.86 -17.35 -24.36
C LEU A 742 18.86 -18.46 -24.73
N LYS A 743 20.13 -18.09 -24.99
CA LYS A 743 21.23 -18.98 -25.27
C LYS A 743 22.19 -19.12 -24.10
#